data_82351ac57e0c0fdc1345ffdda4ad2b50
#
_entry.id   82351ac57e0c0fdc1345ffdda4ad2b50
#
_cell.length_a   1.000
_cell.length_b   1.000
_cell.length_c   1.000
_cell.angle_alpha   90.00
_cell.angle_beta   90.00
_cell.angle_gamma   90.00
#
_symmetry.space_group_name_H-M   'P 1'
#
loop_
_entity.id
_entity.type
_entity.pdbx_description
1 polymer ?
#
loop_
_entity_poly.entity_id
_entity_poly.type
_entity_poly.pdbx_seq_one_letter_code
_entity_poly.pdbx_strand_id
1 'polypeptide(L)'
;QVIIKTSYPGQAPQIVENQVTYPLTTTMLSVPGAKTVRGFSQFGDSYVYVIFEDGTDLYWARSRVLEYLNQVQGKLPAGVSSEIGPDATGVGWIFEYALVDRNGKHDLSELRSLQDWFLKFELKTIPNVAEVASVGGVVKQYQIQVNPVKLSQYGISLPEVKQALESSNQEAGGSSVEMAEAEYMVRASGYLQSIDDFNNIVLKTGENGVPVYLRDVARVQTGPEMRRGIAELNGQGEVAGGVVILRSGKNARDVITAVRDKLETLKASLPEGVEIVTTYDRSQLIDRAIDNLSSKLLEEFIVVAIVCALFLWHVRSALVAIISLPLGLCIAFIVMHFQGLNANIMSLGGIAIAVGAMVDAAIVMIENAHKRLEEWDHQHPGEQIDNATRWKVITDASVEVGPALFISLLIITLSFIPIFTLEGQEGRLFGPLAFTKTYSMAGAAALAIIVIPILMGFWIRGKIPAETSNPLNRVLIKAYHPLLLRVLHWPKTTLLVAALSIFTVIWPLSQVGGEFLPKINEGDLLYMPSTLPGVSPAEAAALLQTTDKLIKSVPEVASVFGKTGKAETATDSAPLEMVETTIQLKPEDQWRPGMTIDKIIDELDRTVRLPGLANLWVPPIRNRIDMLSTGIKSPIGIKVSGTVLSDIDATAQSIEAVAKTVPGVVSVLAERLEGGRYIDIDINREKA
;
A
#
# COMPACT_ATOMS: atom_id res chain seq x y z
N GLN A 1 -3.45 8.02 11.26
CA GLN A 1 -3.33 6.90 12.19
C GLN A 1 -1.95 6.90 12.85
N VAL A 2 -1.91 6.72 14.18
CA VAL A 2 -0.69 6.51 14.95
C VAL A 2 -0.82 5.16 15.67
N ILE A 3 0.25 4.37 15.64
CA ILE A 3 0.27 3.03 16.23
C ILE A 3 1.17 3.04 17.45
N ILE A 4 0.70 2.49 18.56
CA ILE A 4 1.50 2.25 19.75
C ILE A 4 1.68 0.75 19.87
N LYS A 5 2.93 0.29 19.93
CA LYS A 5 3.28 -1.09 20.23
C LYS A 5 3.85 -1.16 21.63
N THR A 6 3.37 -2.10 22.40
CA THR A 6 3.82 -2.29 23.79
C THR A 6 4.16 -3.75 24.01
N SER A 7 5.39 -4.01 24.43
CA SER A 7 5.85 -5.35 24.78
C SER A 7 5.69 -5.62 26.27
N TYR A 8 5.06 -6.77 26.57
CA TYR A 8 4.91 -7.31 27.92
C TYR A 8 5.20 -8.82 27.89
N PRO A 9 6.47 -9.20 27.79
CA PRO A 9 6.89 -10.57 27.50
C PRO A 9 6.34 -11.60 28.50
N GLY A 10 5.94 -12.76 27.98
CA GLY A 10 5.47 -13.89 28.78
C GLY A 10 4.04 -13.79 29.26
N GLN A 11 3.31 -12.71 29.00
CA GLN A 11 1.96 -12.53 29.48
C GLN A 11 0.89 -13.02 28.50
N ALA A 12 -0.14 -13.68 29.04
CA ALA A 12 -1.30 -14.12 28.28
C ALA A 12 -2.08 -12.92 27.72
N PRO A 13 -2.78 -13.07 26.55
CA PRO A 13 -3.53 -11.99 25.93
C PRO A 13 -4.49 -11.27 26.84
N GLN A 14 -5.19 -11.99 27.72
CA GLN A 14 -6.13 -11.40 28.67
C GLN A 14 -5.45 -10.50 29.72
N ILE A 15 -4.23 -10.89 30.17
CA ILE A 15 -3.45 -10.07 31.09
C ILE A 15 -2.94 -8.82 30.40
N VAL A 16 -2.46 -8.98 29.15
CA VAL A 16 -2.04 -7.86 28.29
C VAL A 16 -3.21 -6.90 28.07
N GLU A 17 -4.42 -7.42 27.79
CA GLU A 17 -5.63 -6.61 27.64
C GLU A 17 -5.90 -5.79 28.90
N ASN A 18 -6.00 -6.45 30.03
CA ASN A 18 -6.41 -5.81 31.29
C ASN A 18 -5.40 -4.80 31.79
N GLN A 19 -4.12 -5.10 31.68
CA GLN A 19 -3.04 -4.31 32.31
C GLN A 19 -2.34 -3.32 31.37
N VAL A 20 -2.44 -3.52 30.07
CA VAL A 20 -1.73 -2.71 29.06
C VAL A 20 -2.69 -2.12 28.05
N THR A 21 -3.40 -2.95 27.29
CA THR A 21 -4.20 -2.49 26.14
C THR A 21 -5.36 -1.59 26.62
N TYR A 22 -6.09 -2.02 27.64
CA TYR A 22 -7.23 -1.26 28.16
C TYR A 22 -6.83 0.11 28.76
N PRO A 23 -5.80 0.22 29.64
CA PRO A 23 -5.31 1.51 30.11
C PRO A 23 -4.83 2.43 28.98
N LEU A 24 -4.16 1.89 27.96
CA LEU A 24 -3.71 2.65 26.80
C LEU A 24 -4.90 3.14 25.96
N THR A 25 -5.83 2.26 25.59
CA THR A 25 -6.97 2.63 24.74
C THR A 25 -7.85 3.67 25.41
N THR A 26 -8.16 3.51 26.71
CA THR A 26 -8.96 4.49 27.45
C THR A 26 -8.30 5.85 27.57
N THR A 27 -6.97 5.88 27.75
CA THR A 27 -6.21 7.14 27.78
C THR A 27 -6.18 7.79 26.39
N MET A 28 -5.97 7.02 25.33
CA MET A 28 -5.89 7.52 23.97
C MET A 28 -7.22 8.03 23.41
N LEU A 29 -8.36 7.60 23.94
CA LEU A 29 -9.67 8.18 23.60
C LEU A 29 -9.79 9.67 23.93
N SER A 30 -8.96 10.17 24.88
CA SER A 30 -8.94 11.58 25.27
C SER A 30 -8.02 12.44 24.41
N VAL A 31 -7.27 11.86 23.45
CA VAL A 31 -6.37 12.59 22.59
C VAL A 31 -7.18 13.51 21.66
N PRO A 32 -6.89 14.81 21.59
CA PRO A 32 -7.60 15.72 20.71
C PRO A 32 -7.54 15.28 19.25
N GLY A 33 -8.68 15.30 18.55
CA GLY A 33 -8.80 14.87 17.15
C GLY A 33 -8.79 13.35 16.93
N ALA A 34 -8.74 12.55 18.00
CA ALA A 34 -8.89 11.10 17.86
C ALA A 34 -10.36 10.75 17.57
N LYS A 35 -10.60 10.12 16.43
CA LYS A 35 -11.91 9.67 15.96
C LYS A 35 -12.26 8.28 16.50
N THR A 36 -11.27 7.40 16.53
CA THR A 36 -11.44 6.00 16.95
C THR A 36 -10.14 5.48 17.52
N VAL A 37 -10.23 4.69 18.60
CA VAL A 37 -9.10 3.94 19.16
C VAL A 37 -9.43 2.45 19.12
N ARG A 38 -8.50 1.64 18.60
CA ARG A 38 -8.62 0.18 18.52
C ARG A 38 -7.45 -0.45 19.23
N GLY A 39 -7.69 -1.48 20.03
CA GLY A 39 -6.66 -2.26 20.71
C GLY A 39 -6.67 -3.71 20.27
N PHE A 40 -5.49 -4.29 20.12
CA PHE A 40 -5.27 -5.72 19.92
C PHE A 40 -4.33 -6.23 20.99
N SER A 41 -4.75 -7.28 21.70
CA SER A 41 -3.98 -7.92 22.75
C SER A 41 -3.56 -9.31 22.29
N GLN A 42 -2.27 -9.54 22.30
CA GLN A 42 -1.67 -10.82 21.91
C GLN A 42 -0.80 -11.36 23.05
N PHE A 43 -0.27 -12.56 22.87
CA PHE A 43 0.70 -13.10 23.81
C PHE A 43 1.95 -12.22 23.83
N GLY A 44 2.17 -11.53 24.93
CA GLY A 44 3.34 -10.68 25.15
C GLY A 44 3.34 -9.33 24.44
N ASP A 45 2.30 -8.99 23.66
CA ASP A 45 2.25 -7.74 22.89
C ASP A 45 0.87 -7.09 22.91
N SER A 46 0.87 -5.76 22.94
CA SER A 46 -0.30 -4.90 22.75
C SER A 46 -0.07 -3.96 21.57
N TYR A 47 -1.08 -3.79 20.73
CA TYR A 47 -1.08 -2.83 19.63
C TYR A 47 -2.28 -1.91 19.80
N VAL A 48 -2.06 -0.61 19.88
CA VAL A 48 -3.11 0.40 19.99
C VAL A 48 -3.04 1.34 18.79
N TYR A 49 -4.12 1.39 18.03
CA TYR A 49 -4.28 2.23 16.84
C TYR A 49 -5.12 3.44 17.19
N VAL A 50 -4.52 4.61 17.15
CA VAL A 50 -5.22 5.89 17.32
C VAL A 50 -5.49 6.48 15.95
N ILE A 51 -6.76 6.51 15.56
CA ILE A 51 -7.22 6.99 14.26
C ILE A 51 -7.76 8.40 14.45
N PHE A 52 -7.19 9.34 13.70
CA PHE A 52 -7.53 10.75 13.75
C PHE A 52 -8.54 11.12 12.66
N GLU A 53 -9.15 12.29 12.82
CA GLU A 53 -9.98 12.91 11.79
C GLU A 53 -9.16 13.21 10.54
N ASP A 54 -9.86 13.22 9.39
CA ASP A 54 -9.22 13.51 8.11
C ASP A 54 -8.64 14.93 8.10
N GLY A 55 -7.49 15.09 7.43
CA GLY A 55 -6.76 16.36 7.40
C GLY A 55 -5.86 16.64 8.60
N THR A 56 -5.87 15.76 9.62
CA THR A 56 -4.96 15.92 10.77
C THR A 56 -3.51 15.71 10.33
N ASP A 57 -2.63 16.64 10.71
CA ASP A 57 -1.19 16.49 10.47
C ASP A 57 -0.61 15.30 11.24
N LEU A 58 0.12 14.44 10.54
CA LEU A 58 0.65 13.19 11.12
C LEU A 58 1.63 13.46 12.26
N TYR A 59 2.52 14.44 12.11
CA TYR A 59 3.56 14.69 13.12
C TYR A 59 2.98 15.38 14.35
N TRP A 60 1.98 16.24 14.16
CA TRP A 60 1.20 16.78 15.27
C TRP A 60 0.47 15.65 16.03
N ALA A 61 -0.21 14.76 15.32
CA ALA A 61 -0.90 13.62 15.91
C ALA A 61 0.07 12.73 16.71
N ARG A 62 1.24 12.42 16.16
CA ARG A 62 2.29 11.66 16.85
C ARG A 62 2.78 12.35 18.12
N SER A 63 2.96 13.68 18.08
CA SER A 63 3.34 14.46 19.26
C SER A 63 2.28 14.40 20.37
N ARG A 64 1.00 14.49 19.99
CA ARG A 64 -0.11 14.36 20.96
C ARG A 64 -0.16 12.97 21.56
N VAL A 65 -0.06 11.93 20.74
CA VAL A 65 -0.02 10.54 21.24
C VAL A 65 1.14 10.32 22.20
N LEU A 66 2.33 10.86 21.89
CA LEU A 66 3.50 10.75 22.79
C LEU A 66 3.26 11.41 24.14
N GLU A 67 2.63 12.57 24.15
CA GLU A 67 2.27 13.28 25.39
C GLU A 67 1.35 12.44 26.29
N TYR A 68 0.30 11.87 25.70
CA TYR A 68 -0.63 11.01 26.44
C TYR A 68 -0.01 9.65 26.81
N LEU A 69 0.89 9.12 25.99
CA LEU A 69 1.65 7.92 26.32
C LEU A 69 2.51 8.13 27.57
N ASN A 70 3.18 9.27 27.69
CA ASN A 70 3.95 9.62 28.87
C ASN A 70 3.08 9.72 30.14
N GLN A 71 1.84 10.20 30.02
CA GLN A 71 0.90 10.29 31.15
C GLN A 71 0.46 8.91 31.67
N VAL A 72 0.32 7.93 30.78
CA VAL A 72 -0.15 6.59 31.16
C VAL A 72 0.99 5.66 31.59
N GLN A 73 2.23 5.97 31.25
CA GLN A 73 3.37 5.07 31.47
C GLN A 73 3.55 4.69 32.95
N GLY A 74 3.26 5.60 33.89
CA GLY A 74 3.31 5.30 35.32
C GLY A 74 2.18 4.38 35.84
N LYS A 75 1.16 4.09 35.01
CA LYS A 75 0.07 3.18 35.31
C LYS A 75 0.28 1.78 34.75
N LEU A 76 1.25 1.61 33.86
CA LEU A 76 1.59 0.32 33.26
C LEU A 76 2.44 -0.51 34.23
N PRO A 77 2.39 -1.86 34.12
CA PRO A 77 3.21 -2.74 34.95
C PRO A 77 4.71 -2.47 34.80
N ALA A 78 5.49 -2.81 35.80
CA ALA A 78 6.94 -2.74 35.73
C ALA A 78 7.49 -3.68 34.64
N GLY A 79 8.49 -3.22 33.89
CA GLY A 79 9.10 -3.99 32.78
C GLY A 79 8.34 -3.92 31.45
N VAL A 80 7.27 -3.13 31.38
CA VAL A 80 6.54 -2.88 30.13
C VAL A 80 7.24 -1.75 29.38
N SER A 81 7.48 -1.96 28.07
CA SER A 81 8.07 -0.96 27.18
C SER A 81 7.09 -0.63 26.07
N SER A 82 6.71 0.64 25.97
CA SER A 82 5.82 1.16 24.92
C SER A 82 6.57 2.05 23.96
N GLU A 83 6.37 1.84 22.68
CA GLU A 83 6.96 2.64 21.60
C GLU A 83 5.89 3.11 20.61
N ILE A 84 6.11 4.28 20.03
CA ILE A 84 5.29 4.74 18.89
C ILE A 84 5.88 4.12 17.63
N GLY A 85 5.02 3.43 16.86
CA GLY A 85 5.37 2.86 15.57
C GLY A 85 5.90 3.90 14.57
N PRO A 86 6.37 3.47 13.40
CA PRO A 86 6.91 4.36 12.38
C PRO A 86 5.85 5.37 11.88
N ASP A 87 6.30 6.42 11.22
CA ASP A 87 5.45 7.39 10.51
C ASP A 87 4.91 6.80 9.18
N ALA A 88 4.36 5.62 9.28
CA ALA A 88 3.84 4.78 8.20
C ALA A 88 2.68 3.91 8.69
N THR A 89 2.02 3.26 7.75
CA THR A 89 0.98 2.25 8.01
C THR A 89 1.27 0.98 7.22
N GLY A 90 0.48 -0.07 7.38
CA GLY A 90 0.59 -1.29 6.57
C GLY A 90 0.52 -1.07 5.05
N VAL A 91 -0.12 0.01 4.59
CA VAL A 91 -0.09 0.41 3.17
C VAL A 91 1.32 0.82 2.71
N GLY A 92 2.20 1.19 3.63
CA GLY A 92 3.60 1.54 3.35
C GLY A 92 4.50 0.36 3.01
N TRP A 93 4.06 -0.87 3.06
CA TRP A 93 4.83 -2.04 2.62
C TRP A 93 4.98 -2.01 1.09
N ILE A 94 6.15 -1.58 0.62
CA ILE A 94 6.37 -1.33 -0.81
C ILE A 94 7.30 -2.32 -1.47
N PHE A 95 8.15 -3.00 -0.68
CA PHE A 95 9.13 -3.93 -1.18
C PHE A 95 9.40 -5.02 -0.13
N GLU A 96 9.38 -6.29 -0.56
CA GLU A 96 9.68 -7.44 0.30
C GLU A 96 10.74 -8.31 -0.36
N TYR A 97 11.62 -8.88 0.45
CA TYR A 97 12.68 -9.76 -0.01
C TYR A 97 12.96 -10.89 0.99
N ALA A 98 13.46 -11.99 0.47
CA ALA A 98 13.93 -13.14 1.23
C ALA A 98 15.44 -13.32 1.06
N LEU A 99 16.11 -13.78 2.10
CA LEU A 99 17.49 -14.24 2.09
C LEU A 99 17.50 -15.76 1.92
N VAL A 100 18.17 -16.22 0.87
CA VAL A 100 18.27 -17.63 0.54
C VAL A 100 19.73 -18.03 0.49
N ASP A 101 20.12 -19.04 1.24
CA ASP A 101 21.42 -19.69 1.11
C ASP A 101 21.34 -20.84 0.11
N ARG A 102 22.00 -20.70 -1.04
CA ARG A 102 22.05 -21.73 -2.10
C ARG A 102 23.02 -22.85 -1.78
N ASN A 103 23.97 -22.60 -0.91
CA ASN A 103 25.06 -23.53 -0.59
C ASN A 103 24.80 -24.35 0.66
N GLY A 104 23.77 -24.01 1.45
CA GLY A 104 23.46 -24.67 2.72
C GLY A 104 24.52 -24.51 3.81
N LYS A 105 25.31 -23.41 3.74
CA LYS A 105 26.39 -23.12 4.69
C LYS A 105 25.90 -22.30 5.89
N HIS A 106 24.81 -21.56 5.73
CA HIS A 106 24.28 -20.63 6.71
C HIS A 106 22.92 -21.09 7.23
N ASP A 107 22.74 -21.10 8.52
CA ASP A 107 21.47 -21.42 9.13
C ASP A 107 20.52 -20.20 9.19
N LEU A 108 19.26 -20.42 9.58
CA LEU A 108 18.25 -19.38 9.69
C LEU A 108 18.60 -18.28 10.70
N SER A 109 19.43 -18.58 11.70
CA SER A 109 19.85 -17.61 12.72
C SER A 109 20.96 -16.68 12.19
N GLU A 110 21.82 -17.19 11.33
CA GLU A 110 22.85 -16.42 10.67
C GLU A 110 22.24 -15.49 9.61
N LEU A 111 21.31 -16.01 8.78
CA LEU A 111 20.56 -15.21 7.81
C LEU A 111 19.73 -14.13 8.50
N ARG A 112 19.11 -14.45 9.65
CA ARG A 112 18.38 -13.46 10.43
C ARG A 112 19.31 -12.41 11.03
N SER A 113 20.48 -12.79 11.52
CA SER A 113 21.48 -11.86 12.02
C SER A 113 22.01 -10.92 10.94
N LEU A 114 22.21 -11.44 9.72
CA LEU A 114 22.57 -10.64 8.54
C LEU A 114 21.49 -9.61 8.21
N GLN A 115 20.22 -10.00 8.31
CA GLN A 115 19.09 -9.10 8.12
C GLN A 115 19.05 -8.02 9.19
N ASP A 116 19.11 -8.40 10.48
CA ASP A 116 18.89 -7.49 11.59
C ASP A 116 20.04 -6.50 11.82
N TRP A 117 21.30 -6.94 11.60
CA TRP A 117 22.49 -6.17 11.95
C TRP A 117 23.22 -5.56 10.76
N PHE A 118 22.88 -5.93 9.53
CA PHE A 118 23.48 -5.38 8.33
C PHE A 118 22.44 -4.78 7.36
N LEU A 119 21.59 -5.59 6.74
CA LEU A 119 20.69 -5.11 5.69
C LEU A 119 19.67 -4.10 6.21
N LYS A 120 19.10 -4.34 7.38
CA LYS A 120 18.13 -3.43 8.02
C LYS A 120 18.70 -2.02 8.20
N PHE A 121 19.94 -1.90 8.68
CA PHE A 121 20.58 -0.61 8.89
C PHE A 121 20.93 0.07 7.57
N GLU A 122 21.50 -0.66 6.63
CA GLU A 122 21.89 -0.13 5.33
C GLU A 122 20.67 0.40 4.55
N LEU A 123 19.58 -0.35 4.50
CA LEU A 123 18.36 0.06 3.81
C LEU A 123 17.62 1.20 4.52
N LYS A 124 17.72 1.29 5.86
CA LYS A 124 17.12 2.39 6.62
C LYS A 124 17.78 3.75 6.34
N THR A 125 18.99 3.78 5.81
CA THR A 125 19.67 5.02 5.39
C THR A 125 19.04 5.67 4.16
N ILE A 126 18.23 4.94 3.41
CA ILE A 126 17.59 5.45 2.19
C ILE A 126 16.54 6.50 2.58
N PRO A 127 16.56 7.69 1.96
CA PRO A 127 15.59 8.73 2.23
C PRO A 127 14.14 8.23 2.04
N ASN A 128 13.25 8.64 2.94
CA ASN A 128 11.83 8.28 2.95
C ASN A 128 11.50 6.81 3.28
N VAL A 129 12.48 5.98 3.61
CA VAL A 129 12.23 4.72 4.30
C VAL A 129 11.89 5.03 5.76
N ALA A 130 10.71 4.63 6.20
CA ALA A 130 10.26 4.80 7.58
C ALA A 130 10.90 3.74 8.48
N GLU A 131 10.86 2.50 8.02
CA GLU A 131 11.35 1.33 8.75
C GLU A 131 11.72 0.23 7.76
N VAL A 132 12.63 -0.65 8.17
CA VAL A 132 12.86 -1.95 7.55
C VAL A 132 12.57 -3.01 8.59
N ALA A 133 11.48 -3.75 8.39
CA ALA A 133 11.03 -4.79 9.29
C ALA A 133 11.63 -6.14 8.92
N SER A 134 12.08 -6.90 9.89
CA SER A 134 12.53 -8.27 9.68
C SER A 134 11.35 -9.24 9.73
N VAL A 135 11.37 -10.27 8.89
CA VAL A 135 10.34 -11.30 8.81
C VAL A 135 10.97 -12.67 8.73
N GLY A 136 10.40 -13.65 9.43
CA GLY A 136 10.92 -15.01 9.47
C GLY A 136 12.31 -15.13 10.11
N GLY A 137 12.99 -16.22 9.77
CA GLY A 137 14.27 -16.57 10.38
C GLY A 137 14.17 -16.91 11.86
N VAL A 138 15.31 -16.97 12.52
CA VAL A 138 15.44 -17.32 13.93
C VAL A 138 16.35 -16.32 14.63
N VAL A 139 15.82 -15.65 15.65
CA VAL A 139 16.66 -14.80 16.51
C VAL A 139 17.45 -15.69 17.45
N LYS A 140 18.79 -15.59 17.38
CA LYS A 140 19.70 -16.37 18.20
C LYS A 140 19.80 -15.74 19.59
N GLN A 141 19.64 -16.59 20.62
CA GLN A 141 19.82 -16.18 22.01
C GLN A 141 20.72 -17.16 22.77
N TYR A 142 21.35 -16.71 23.84
CA TYR A 142 22.01 -17.54 24.82
C TYR A 142 20.97 -18.05 25.82
N GLN A 143 20.88 -19.35 25.99
CA GLN A 143 19.94 -20.00 26.88
C GLN A 143 20.68 -20.62 28.06
N ILE A 144 20.34 -20.18 29.27
CA ILE A 144 20.88 -20.72 30.52
C ILE A 144 19.79 -21.61 31.13
N GLN A 145 19.94 -22.94 30.98
CA GLN A 145 19.02 -23.92 31.52
C GLN A 145 19.50 -24.36 32.90
N VAL A 146 18.94 -23.78 33.95
CA VAL A 146 19.29 -24.12 35.32
C VAL A 146 18.74 -25.47 35.73
N ASN A 147 19.50 -26.20 36.55
CA ASN A 147 19.08 -27.46 37.18
C ASN A 147 18.60 -27.18 38.61
N PRO A 148 17.31 -27.26 38.95
CA PRO A 148 16.78 -26.95 40.26
C PRO A 148 17.36 -27.78 41.40
N VAL A 149 17.67 -29.08 41.11
CA VAL A 149 18.23 -29.97 42.09
C VAL A 149 19.64 -29.56 42.45
N LYS A 150 20.46 -29.22 41.46
CA LYS A 150 21.82 -28.70 41.69
C LYS A 150 21.80 -27.35 42.39
N LEU A 151 20.88 -26.44 41.99
CA LEU A 151 20.73 -25.16 42.72
C LEU A 151 20.47 -25.38 44.20
N SER A 152 19.53 -26.27 44.53
CA SER A 152 19.24 -26.60 45.93
C SER A 152 20.42 -27.23 46.63
N GLN A 153 21.19 -28.13 45.97
CA GLN A 153 22.39 -28.75 46.57
C GLN A 153 23.47 -27.76 46.94
N TYR A 154 23.67 -26.71 46.09
CA TYR A 154 24.65 -25.65 46.35
C TYR A 154 24.08 -24.50 47.17
N GLY A 155 22.81 -24.52 47.56
CA GLY A 155 22.14 -23.45 48.27
C GLY A 155 22.16 -22.13 47.51
N ILE A 156 21.90 -22.17 46.19
CA ILE A 156 21.85 -21.03 45.27
C ILE A 156 20.43 -20.83 44.85
N SER A 157 19.92 -19.61 44.95
CA SER A 157 18.59 -19.24 44.47
C SER A 157 18.63 -18.77 43.00
N LEU A 158 17.50 -18.83 42.30
CA LEU A 158 17.41 -18.34 40.94
C LEU A 158 17.68 -16.81 40.79
N PRO A 159 17.24 -15.95 41.76
CA PRO A 159 17.62 -14.55 41.77
C PRO A 159 19.12 -14.32 41.84
N GLU A 160 19.88 -15.13 42.64
CA GLU A 160 21.33 -15.02 42.70
C GLU A 160 21.99 -15.36 41.36
N VAL A 161 21.48 -16.38 40.63
CA VAL A 161 21.96 -16.69 39.27
C VAL A 161 21.72 -15.51 38.35
N LYS A 162 20.50 -14.91 38.37
CA LYS A 162 20.16 -13.76 37.54
C LYS A 162 21.09 -12.57 37.86
N GLN A 163 21.31 -12.26 39.12
CA GLN A 163 22.17 -11.16 39.56
C GLN A 163 23.62 -11.38 39.12
N ALA A 164 24.14 -12.61 39.25
CA ALA A 164 25.47 -12.96 38.80
C ALA A 164 25.66 -12.77 37.30
N LEU A 165 24.66 -13.17 36.49
CA LEU A 165 24.67 -12.94 35.05
C LEU A 165 24.66 -11.45 34.69
N GLU A 166 23.79 -10.67 35.30
CA GLU A 166 23.67 -9.22 35.07
C GLU A 166 24.97 -8.49 35.47
N SER A 167 25.59 -8.85 36.58
CA SER A 167 26.84 -8.23 37.04
C SER A 167 28.06 -8.67 36.24
N SER A 168 28.05 -9.85 35.66
CA SER A 168 29.17 -10.39 34.85
C SER A 168 29.18 -9.92 33.41
N ASN A 169 28.12 -9.23 32.92
CA ASN A 169 28.03 -8.76 31.56
C ASN A 169 28.02 -7.21 31.53
N GLN A 170 29.03 -6.60 32.04
CA GLN A 170 29.15 -5.14 32.17
C GLN A 170 30.54 -4.68 31.79
N GLU A 171 30.64 -3.47 31.25
CA GLU A 171 31.89 -2.72 31.14
C GLU A 171 31.90 -1.59 32.14
N ALA A 172 33.05 -1.36 32.75
CA ALA A 172 33.24 -0.26 33.65
C ALA A 172 34.42 0.62 33.21
N GLY A 173 34.18 1.92 33.16
CA GLY A 173 35.21 2.92 32.99
C GLY A 173 35.88 3.21 34.35
N GLY A 174 37.19 3.16 34.38
CA GLY A 174 37.96 3.68 35.50
C GLY A 174 38.37 5.13 35.26
N SER A 175 39.31 5.61 36.03
CA SER A 175 39.98 6.90 35.81
C SER A 175 41.13 6.75 34.82
N SER A 176 41.83 7.85 34.53
CA SER A 176 43.09 7.82 33.83
C SER A 176 44.26 7.69 34.78
N VAL A 177 45.33 7.08 34.31
CA VAL A 177 46.60 6.97 35.00
C VAL A 177 47.65 7.64 34.13
N GLU A 178 48.37 8.58 34.72
CA GLU A 178 49.53 9.18 34.07
C GLU A 178 50.77 8.32 34.31
N MET A 179 51.39 7.83 33.25
CA MET A 179 52.65 7.12 33.29
C MET A 179 53.62 7.76 32.31
N ALA A 180 54.69 8.31 32.83
CA ALA A 180 55.67 9.15 32.12
C ALA A 180 54.94 10.34 31.43
N GLU A 181 55.06 10.48 30.12
CA GLU A 181 54.47 11.58 29.33
C GLU A 181 53.15 11.22 28.68
N ALA A 182 52.52 10.07 29.05
CA ALA A 182 51.32 9.57 28.45
C ALA A 182 50.19 9.32 29.46
N GLU A 183 48.97 9.66 29.09
CA GLU A 183 47.75 9.34 29.82
C GLU A 183 47.20 8.00 29.35
N TYR A 184 46.94 7.11 30.30
CA TYR A 184 46.33 5.80 30.05
C TYR A 184 44.95 5.75 30.67
N MET A 185 43.91 5.52 29.81
CA MET A 185 42.57 5.31 30.29
C MET A 185 42.39 3.87 30.79
N VAL A 186 41.88 3.75 32.00
CA VAL A 186 41.61 2.44 32.63
C VAL A 186 40.18 2.04 32.28
N ARG A 187 40.03 0.87 31.73
CA ARG A 187 38.73 0.25 31.49
C ARG A 187 38.73 -1.21 31.88
N ALA A 188 37.64 -1.68 32.45
CA ALA A 188 37.38 -3.09 32.64
C ALA A 188 36.47 -3.55 31.56
N SER A 189 36.90 -4.51 30.73
CA SER A 189 36.09 -5.15 29.67
C SER A 189 35.56 -6.45 30.24
N GLY A 190 34.24 -6.53 30.39
CA GLY A 190 33.56 -7.67 31.00
C GLY A 190 32.37 -8.20 30.19
N TYR A 191 32.19 -7.78 28.92
CA TYR A 191 31.14 -8.37 28.09
C TYR A 191 31.44 -9.84 27.76
N LEU A 192 30.41 -10.66 27.94
CA LEU A 192 30.44 -12.09 27.61
C LEU A 192 30.40 -12.28 26.09
N GLN A 193 31.39 -13.00 25.54
CA GLN A 193 31.52 -13.18 24.08
C GLN A 193 31.34 -14.62 23.65
N SER A 194 31.50 -15.57 24.55
CA SER A 194 31.48 -17.01 24.26
C SER A 194 30.69 -17.80 25.30
N ILE A 195 30.26 -19.03 24.95
CA ILE A 195 29.63 -19.95 25.92
C ILE A 195 30.56 -20.22 27.09
N ASP A 196 31.88 -20.24 26.87
CA ASP A 196 32.84 -20.49 27.93
C ASP A 196 32.90 -19.34 28.93
N ASP A 197 32.70 -18.10 28.49
CA ASP A 197 32.61 -16.97 29.41
C ASP A 197 31.43 -17.12 30.36
N PHE A 198 30.25 -17.50 29.80
CA PHE A 198 29.09 -17.80 30.65
C PHE A 198 29.34 -18.97 31.60
N ASN A 199 29.95 -20.06 31.15
CA ASN A 199 30.22 -21.24 31.92
C ASN A 199 31.15 -20.93 33.13
N ASN A 200 32.02 -19.94 33.02
CA ASN A 200 32.97 -19.56 34.00
C ASN A 200 32.51 -18.44 34.99
N ILE A 201 31.26 -18.00 34.87
CA ILE A 201 30.67 -17.07 35.83
C ILE A 201 30.65 -17.71 37.23
N VAL A 202 31.19 -17.03 38.20
CA VAL A 202 31.16 -17.44 39.61
C VAL A 202 29.85 -17.02 40.23
N LEU A 203 29.07 -17.97 40.72
CA LEU A 203 27.79 -17.72 41.39
C LEU A 203 27.95 -17.52 42.89
N LYS A 204 28.82 -18.34 43.52
CA LYS A 204 29.08 -18.32 44.98
C LYS A 204 30.46 -18.88 45.26
N THR A 205 31.10 -18.40 46.32
CA THR A 205 32.33 -18.98 46.86
C THR A 205 31.97 -19.73 48.11
N GLY A 206 32.30 -21.02 48.16
CA GLY A 206 32.06 -21.87 49.33
C GLY A 206 32.97 -21.51 50.52
N GLU A 207 32.66 -22.05 51.68
CA GLU A 207 33.40 -21.79 52.91
C GLU A 207 34.90 -22.13 52.81
N ASN A 208 35.25 -23.06 51.96
CA ASN A 208 36.63 -23.47 51.69
C ASN A 208 37.33 -22.67 50.56
N GLY A 209 36.76 -21.57 50.13
CA GLY A 209 37.29 -20.74 49.05
C GLY A 209 37.12 -21.35 47.64
N VAL A 210 36.40 -22.45 47.49
CA VAL A 210 36.13 -23.11 46.21
C VAL A 210 34.93 -22.40 45.50
N PRO A 211 35.11 -21.84 44.31
CA PRO A 211 34.05 -21.20 43.59
C PRO A 211 33.06 -22.22 43.00
N VAL A 212 31.76 -21.91 43.03
CA VAL A 212 30.71 -22.60 42.29
C VAL A 212 30.44 -21.82 41.02
N TYR A 213 30.64 -22.43 39.88
CA TYR A 213 30.46 -21.81 38.56
C TYR A 213 29.08 -22.05 38.02
N LEU A 214 28.68 -21.23 37.05
CA LEU A 214 27.38 -21.41 36.35
C LEU A 214 27.25 -22.80 35.70
N ARG A 215 28.34 -23.34 35.12
CA ARG A 215 28.38 -24.69 34.53
C ARG A 215 28.07 -25.81 35.52
N ASP A 216 28.27 -25.59 36.82
CA ASP A 216 28.00 -26.60 37.84
C ASP A 216 26.51 -26.80 38.08
N VAL A 217 25.71 -25.72 37.88
CA VAL A 217 24.27 -25.69 38.18
C VAL A 217 23.39 -25.48 36.95
N ALA A 218 23.96 -25.12 35.80
CA ALA A 218 23.23 -24.84 34.59
C ALA A 218 23.94 -25.41 33.34
N ARG A 219 23.19 -25.54 32.27
CA ARG A 219 23.68 -25.78 30.90
C ARG A 219 23.52 -24.52 30.10
N VAL A 220 24.60 -24.01 29.52
CA VAL A 220 24.60 -22.87 28.62
C VAL A 220 24.67 -23.36 27.20
N GLN A 221 23.77 -22.88 26.37
CA GLN A 221 23.71 -23.18 24.94
C GLN A 221 23.18 -22.00 24.15
N THR A 222 23.40 -22.00 22.85
CA THR A 222 22.67 -21.10 21.93
C THR A 222 21.39 -21.78 21.47
N GLY A 223 20.34 -21.02 21.27
CA GLY A 223 19.07 -21.55 20.80
C GLY A 223 18.18 -20.45 20.21
N PRO A 224 17.04 -20.81 19.66
CA PRO A 224 16.09 -19.87 19.10
C PRO A 224 15.35 -19.11 20.20
N GLU A 225 15.08 -17.83 19.97
CA GLU A 225 14.04 -17.11 20.68
C GLU A 225 12.66 -17.69 20.35
N MET A 226 11.67 -17.41 21.21
CA MET A 226 10.30 -17.86 20.98
C MET A 226 9.75 -17.27 19.67
N ARG A 227 9.41 -18.12 18.73
CA ARG A 227 9.01 -17.72 17.38
C ARG A 227 7.57 -17.24 17.35
N ARG A 228 7.36 -16.04 16.84
CA ARG A 228 6.04 -15.40 16.63
C ARG A 228 5.81 -14.94 15.20
N GLY A 229 6.78 -15.13 14.33
CA GLY A 229 6.71 -14.88 12.91
C GLY A 229 7.58 -15.90 12.16
N ILE A 230 7.04 -16.48 11.12
CA ILE A 230 7.69 -17.48 10.26
C ILE A 230 7.50 -17.03 8.82
N ALA A 231 8.53 -17.13 8.00
CA ALA A 231 8.44 -16.86 6.57
C ALA A 231 8.94 -18.07 5.77
N GLU A 232 8.35 -18.28 4.62
CA GLU A 232 8.60 -19.39 3.74
C GLU A 232 8.68 -18.93 2.28
N LEU A 233 9.45 -19.61 1.43
CA LEU A 233 9.60 -19.28 0.02
C LEU A 233 9.34 -20.50 -0.87
N ASN A 234 8.32 -20.40 -1.72
CA ASN A 234 7.97 -21.37 -2.78
C ASN A 234 7.67 -22.80 -2.32
N GLY A 235 7.35 -23.04 -1.06
CA GLY A 235 7.20 -24.35 -0.48
C GLY A 235 8.52 -25.12 -0.32
N GLN A 236 9.66 -24.41 -0.40
CA GLN A 236 10.99 -25.02 -0.35
C GLN A 236 11.60 -25.03 1.05
N GLY A 237 11.08 -24.23 1.95
CA GLY A 237 11.52 -24.14 3.33
C GLY A 237 11.50 -22.73 3.88
N GLU A 238 11.77 -22.63 5.18
CA GLU A 238 11.77 -21.37 5.89
C GLU A 238 12.92 -20.46 5.44
N VAL A 239 12.66 -19.15 5.46
CA VAL A 239 13.61 -18.10 5.09
C VAL A 239 13.62 -16.99 6.13
N ALA A 240 14.68 -16.19 6.16
CA ALA A 240 14.70 -14.87 6.75
C ALA A 240 14.51 -13.83 5.64
N GLY A 241 13.90 -12.71 5.96
CA GLY A 241 13.70 -11.65 4.97
C GLY A 241 13.44 -10.30 5.60
N GLY A 242 13.15 -9.34 4.75
CA GLY A 242 12.88 -7.98 5.14
C GLY A 242 11.74 -7.35 4.36
N VAL A 243 11.09 -6.40 5.00
CA VAL A 243 10.03 -5.58 4.43
C VAL A 243 10.44 -4.12 4.54
N VAL A 244 10.47 -3.41 3.42
CA VAL A 244 10.75 -1.97 3.39
C VAL A 244 9.44 -1.20 3.47
N ILE A 245 9.35 -0.32 4.46
CA ILE A 245 8.15 0.44 4.79
C ILE A 245 8.37 1.91 4.44
N LEU A 246 7.52 2.43 3.55
CA LEU A 246 7.55 3.80 3.07
C LEU A 246 6.94 4.76 4.08
N ARG A 247 7.52 5.94 4.25
CA ARG A 247 6.89 7.05 4.98
C ARG A 247 5.60 7.50 4.33
N SER A 248 4.63 7.85 5.14
CA SER A 248 3.33 8.35 4.67
C SER A 248 3.49 9.56 3.75
N GLY A 249 2.76 9.55 2.63
CA GLY A 249 2.74 10.66 1.65
C GLY A 249 3.96 10.77 0.74
N LYS A 250 4.88 9.79 0.75
CA LYS A 250 6.08 9.78 -0.11
C LYS A 250 5.88 8.93 -1.37
N ASN A 251 6.75 9.16 -2.36
CA ASN A 251 6.70 8.43 -3.63
C ASN A 251 7.30 7.02 -3.48
N ALA A 252 6.48 6.01 -3.71
CA ALA A 252 6.92 4.61 -3.58
C ALA A 252 7.92 4.22 -4.66
N ARG A 253 7.74 4.66 -5.91
CA ARG A 253 8.60 4.30 -7.04
C ARG A 253 10.04 4.75 -6.84
N ASP A 254 10.24 6.01 -6.39
CA ASP A 254 11.57 6.56 -6.16
C ASP A 254 12.31 5.80 -5.06
N VAL A 255 11.59 5.47 -3.96
CA VAL A 255 12.17 4.71 -2.85
C VAL A 255 12.49 3.28 -3.27
N ILE A 256 11.62 2.60 -4.02
CA ILE A 256 11.88 1.24 -4.51
C ILE A 256 13.10 1.21 -5.44
N THR A 257 13.24 2.20 -6.32
CA THR A 257 14.42 2.32 -7.18
C THR A 257 15.69 2.44 -6.34
N ALA A 258 15.69 3.33 -5.34
CA ALA A 258 16.83 3.49 -4.43
C ALA A 258 17.12 2.21 -3.61
N VAL A 259 16.08 1.48 -3.21
CA VAL A 259 16.22 0.19 -2.52
C VAL A 259 16.87 -0.85 -3.42
N ARG A 260 16.44 -0.98 -4.67
CA ARG A 260 17.05 -1.92 -5.63
C ARG A 260 18.52 -1.60 -5.89
N ASP A 261 18.84 -0.32 -6.13
CA ASP A 261 20.22 0.12 -6.38
C ASP A 261 21.10 -0.14 -5.15
N LYS A 262 20.59 0.11 -3.96
CA LYS A 262 21.30 -0.18 -2.71
C LYS A 262 21.51 -1.68 -2.52
N LEU A 263 20.47 -2.51 -2.72
CA LEU A 263 20.58 -3.96 -2.62
C LEU A 263 21.58 -4.53 -3.63
N GLU A 264 21.60 -4.01 -4.85
CA GLU A 264 22.59 -4.42 -5.86
C GLU A 264 24.02 -4.11 -5.40
N THR A 265 24.24 -2.93 -4.82
CA THR A 265 25.53 -2.56 -4.24
C THR A 265 25.93 -3.47 -3.07
N LEU A 266 24.97 -3.84 -2.23
CA LEU A 266 25.22 -4.68 -1.05
C LEU A 266 25.47 -6.16 -1.37
N LYS A 267 25.09 -6.64 -2.56
CA LYS A 267 25.33 -8.04 -2.97
C LYS A 267 26.78 -8.47 -2.85
N ALA A 268 27.71 -7.58 -3.16
CA ALA A 268 29.14 -7.85 -3.05
C ALA A 268 29.63 -8.05 -1.59
N SER A 269 28.84 -7.59 -0.60
CA SER A 269 29.16 -7.70 0.82
C SER A 269 28.45 -8.86 1.52
N LEU A 270 27.62 -9.63 0.76
CA LEU A 270 26.95 -10.80 1.31
C LEU A 270 27.91 -11.98 1.44
N PRO A 271 27.69 -12.87 2.42
CA PRO A 271 28.41 -14.14 2.51
C PRO A 271 28.24 -14.97 1.23
N GLU A 272 29.24 -15.80 0.94
CA GLU A 272 29.21 -16.68 -0.25
C GLU A 272 28.01 -17.63 -0.24
N GLY A 273 27.21 -17.60 -1.28
CA GLY A 273 26.02 -18.44 -1.44
C GLY A 273 24.72 -17.81 -0.95
N VAL A 274 24.78 -16.68 -0.25
CA VAL A 274 23.61 -15.94 0.19
C VAL A 274 23.11 -15.01 -0.92
N GLU A 275 21.85 -15.18 -1.29
CA GLU A 275 21.18 -14.37 -2.31
C GLU A 275 19.98 -13.61 -1.71
N ILE A 276 19.74 -12.41 -2.24
CA ILE A 276 18.52 -11.64 -1.96
C ILE A 276 17.54 -11.91 -3.11
N VAL A 277 16.40 -12.49 -2.77
CA VAL A 277 15.30 -12.75 -3.70
C VAL A 277 14.19 -11.76 -3.44
N THR A 278 13.84 -10.93 -4.43
CA THR A 278 12.69 -10.03 -4.34
C THR A 278 11.39 -10.85 -4.37
N THR A 279 10.55 -10.69 -3.35
CA THR A 279 9.30 -11.42 -3.21
C THR A 279 8.05 -10.57 -3.44
N TYR A 280 8.18 -9.25 -3.28
CA TYR A 280 7.15 -8.27 -3.64
C TYR A 280 7.80 -6.95 -4.04
N ASP A 281 7.27 -6.35 -5.09
CA ASP A 281 7.74 -5.08 -5.62
C ASP A 281 6.58 -4.26 -6.20
N ARG A 282 6.14 -3.27 -5.42
CA ARG A 282 5.01 -2.41 -5.81
C ARG A 282 5.27 -1.59 -7.07
N SER A 283 6.53 -1.32 -7.43
CA SER A 283 6.81 -0.54 -8.63
C SER A 283 6.33 -1.25 -9.90
N GLN A 284 6.27 -2.58 -9.91
CA GLN A 284 5.75 -3.34 -11.05
C GLN A 284 4.28 -3.00 -11.35
N LEU A 285 3.45 -2.81 -10.32
CA LEU A 285 2.08 -2.35 -10.50
C LEU A 285 2.04 -0.91 -11.02
N ILE A 286 2.88 -0.04 -10.44
CA ILE A 286 2.95 1.37 -10.84
C ILE A 286 3.39 1.48 -12.31
N ASP A 287 4.42 0.75 -12.70
CA ASP A 287 4.96 0.75 -14.07
C ASP A 287 3.93 0.19 -15.06
N ARG A 288 3.28 -0.96 -14.76
CA ARG A 288 2.18 -1.49 -15.59
C ARG A 288 1.04 -0.49 -15.76
N ALA A 289 0.65 0.21 -14.69
CA ALA A 289 -0.40 1.21 -14.75
C ALA A 289 -0.02 2.41 -15.62
N ILE A 290 1.22 2.90 -15.48
CA ILE A 290 1.76 4.01 -16.28
C ILE A 290 1.87 3.61 -17.75
N ASP A 291 2.42 2.44 -18.06
CA ASP A 291 2.61 1.95 -19.42
C ASP A 291 1.27 1.74 -20.13
N ASN A 292 0.31 1.10 -19.45
CA ASN A 292 -1.02 0.89 -20.00
C ASN A 292 -1.72 2.23 -20.29
N LEU A 293 -1.67 3.15 -19.34
CA LEU A 293 -2.33 4.44 -19.49
C LEU A 293 -1.62 5.34 -20.50
N SER A 294 -0.29 5.33 -20.54
CA SER A 294 0.50 6.03 -21.57
C SER A 294 0.21 5.51 -22.97
N SER A 295 0.08 4.19 -23.12
CA SER A 295 -0.31 3.55 -24.38
C SER A 295 -1.74 3.97 -24.80
N LYS A 296 -2.67 4.02 -23.84
CA LYS A 296 -4.05 4.46 -24.11
C LYS A 296 -4.13 5.94 -24.43
N LEU A 297 -3.36 6.80 -23.76
CA LEU A 297 -3.26 8.22 -24.13
C LEU A 297 -2.69 8.41 -25.53
N LEU A 298 -1.68 7.63 -25.92
CA LEU A 298 -1.14 7.68 -27.27
C LEU A 298 -2.16 7.19 -28.30
N GLU A 299 -2.88 6.10 -28.02
CA GLU A 299 -3.95 5.59 -28.86
C GLU A 299 -5.06 6.64 -29.02
N GLU A 300 -5.52 7.26 -27.96
CA GLU A 300 -6.50 8.34 -27.95
C GLU A 300 -6.00 9.53 -28.81
N PHE A 301 -4.76 9.93 -28.62
CA PHE A 301 -4.13 10.99 -29.39
C PHE A 301 -4.11 10.68 -30.89
N ILE A 302 -3.76 9.45 -31.27
CA ILE A 302 -3.75 9.01 -32.68
C ILE A 302 -5.18 9.01 -33.25
N VAL A 303 -6.15 8.48 -32.51
CA VAL A 303 -7.56 8.47 -32.94
C VAL A 303 -8.08 9.88 -33.15
N VAL A 304 -7.83 10.77 -32.20
CA VAL A 304 -8.21 12.19 -32.31
C VAL A 304 -7.55 12.85 -33.52
N ALA A 305 -6.24 12.60 -33.74
CA ALA A 305 -5.51 13.14 -34.88
C ALA A 305 -6.11 12.66 -36.22
N ILE A 306 -6.45 11.37 -36.31
CA ILE A 306 -7.10 10.79 -37.51
C ILE A 306 -8.47 11.41 -37.72
N VAL A 307 -9.28 11.51 -36.68
CA VAL A 307 -10.63 12.12 -36.75
C VAL A 307 -10.54 13.57 -37.19
N CYS A 308 -9.66 14.36 -36.58
CA CYS A 308 -9.44 15.75 -36.98
C CYS A 308 -9.00 15.87 -38.45
N ALA A 309 -8.08 15.01 -38.89
CA ALA A 309 -7.62 15.02 -40.28
C ALA A 309 -8.75 14.64 -41.28
N LEU A 310 -9.61 13.66 -40.94
CA LEU A 310 -10.71 13.23 -41.74
C LEU A 310 -11.85 14.26 -41.87
N PHE A 311 -12.17 14.93 -40.75
CA PHE A 311 -13.27 15.90 -40.74
C PHE A 311 -12.84 17.26 -41.30
N LEU A 312 -11.68 17.78 -40.91
CA LEU A 312 -11.16 19.03 -41.41
C LEU A 312 -10.69 18.95 -42.88
N TRP A 313 -10.37 17.75 -43.37
CA TRP A 313 -9.88 17.48 -44.73
C TRP A 313 -8.74 18.41 -45.19
N HIS A 314 -8.01 18.97 -44.18
CA HIS A 314 -6.88 19.84 -44.37
C HIS A 314 -5.80 19.58 -43.32
N VAL A 315 -4.70 18.91 -43.72
CA VAL A 315 -3.68 18.41 -42.83
C VAL A 315 -3.05 19.51 -41.97
N ARG A 316 -2.81 20.69 -42.50
CA ARG A 316 -2.21 21.81 -41.78
C ARG A 316 -3.10 22.34 -40.68
N SER A 317 -4.41 22.34 -40.88
CA SER A 317 -5.38 22.71 -39.86
C SER A 317 -5.51 21.65 -38.77
N ALA A 318 -5.48 20.38 -39.17
CA ALA A 318 -5.46 19.27 -38.21
C ALA A 318 -4.23 19.32 -37.31
N LEU A 319 -3.07 19.72 -37.83
CA LEU A 319 -1.85 19.90 -37.03
C LEU A 319 -2.02 20.98 -35.95
N VAL A 320 -2.78 22.04 -36.17
CA VAL A 320 -3.06 23.04 -35.12
C VAL A 320 -3.79 22.42 -33.94
N ALA A 321 -4.84 21.63 -34.20
CA ALA A 321 -5.59 20.91 -33.16
C ALA A 321 -4.70 19.86 -32.45
N ILE A 322 -3.91 19.11 -33.21
CA ILE A 322 -3.05 18.05 -32.67
C ILE A 322 -1.97 18.62 -31.75
N ILE A 323 -1.34 19.74 -32.09
CA ILE A 323 -0.27 20.35 -31.29
C ILE A 323 -0.81 21.04 -30.03
N SER A 324 -2.05 21.53 -30.04
CA SER A 324 -2.65 22.13 -28.84
C SER A 324 -2.81 21.14 -27.68
N LEU A 325 -2.96 19.84 -27.96
CA LEU A 325 -3.11 18.81 -26.94
C LEU A 325 -1.87 18.63 -26.06
N PRO A 326 -0.69 18.30 -26.59
CA PRO A 326 0.49 18.14 -25.75
C PRO A 326 0.87 19.44 -25.01
N LEU A 327 0.58 20.62 -25.60
CA LEU A 327 0.81 21.88 -24.90
C LEU A 327 -0.10 22.04 -23.67
N GLY A 328 -1.38 21.68 -23.77
CA GLY A 328 -2.29 21.71 -22.64
C GLY A 328 -1.90 20.70 -21.54
N LEU A 329 -1.45 19.51 -21.93
CA LEU A 329 -0.94 18.50 -20.99
C LEU A 329 0.34 19.00 -20.29
N CYS A 330 1.27 19.62 -21.01
CA CYS A 330 2.47 20.21 -20.41
C CYS A 330 2.13 21.26 -19.34
N ILE A 331 1.13 22.10 -19.59
CA ILE A 331 0.68 23.08 -18.59
C ILE A 331 0.19 22.35 -17.32
N ALA A 332 -0.63 21.31 -17.46
CA ALA A 332 -1.11 20.54 -16.33
C ALA A 332 0.05 19.89 -15.54
N PHE A 333 1.02 19.28 -16.23
CA PHE A 333 2.19 18.68 -15.58
C PHE A 333 3.08 19.71 -14.87
N ILE A 334 3.25 20.90 -15.46
CA ILE A 334 4.01 22.01 -14.84
C ILE A 334 3.33 22.41 -13.54
N VAL A 335 2.00 22.63 -13.54
CA VAL A 335 1.25 23.02 -12.34
C VAL A 335 1.32 21.92 -11.27
N MET A 336 1.15 20.63 -11.66
CA MET A 336 1.29 19.49 -10.75
C MET A 336 2.68 19.45 -10.10
N HIS A 337 3.74 19.67 -10.88
CA HIS A 337 5.11 19.70 -10.38
C HIS A 337 5.30 20.78 -9.30
N PHE A 338 4.85 22.01 -9.55
CA PHE A 338 4.94 23.10 -8.57
C PHE A 338 4.12 22.87 -7.31
N GLN A 339 3.05 22.09 -7.39
CA GLN A 339 2.22 21.74 -6.25
C GLN A 339 2.68 20.46 -5.53
N GLY A 340 3.72 19.78 -6.04
CA GLY A 340 4.21 18.51 -5.49
C GLY A 340 3.23 17.34 -5.64
N LEU A 341 2.34 17.41 -6.64
CA LEU A 341 1.39 16.33 -6.93
C LEU A 341 2.05 15.26 -7.80
N ASN A 342 2.04 14.03 -7.32
CA ASN A 342 2.57 12.89 -8.06
C ASN A 342 1.60 12.40 -9.13
N ALA A 343 2.14 11.94 -10.27
CA ALA A 343 1.36 11.23 -11.27
C ALA A 343 0.94 9.87 -10.73
N ASN A 344 -0.36 9.61 -10.71
CA ASN A 344 -0.96 8.34 -10.33
C ASN A 344 -2.08 7.95 -11.30
N ILE A 345 -2.65 6.76 -11.16
CA ILE A 345 -3.71 6.27 -12.07
C ILE A 345 -4.87 7.26 -12.17
N MET A 346 -5.27 7.87 -11.06
CA MET A 346 -6.39 8.81 -11.03
C MET A 346 -6.03 10.14 -11.70
N SER A 347 -4.83 10.67 -11.47
CA SER A 347 -4.37 11.91 -12.10
C SER A 347 -4.21 11.76 -13.61
N LEU A 348 -3.63 10.63 -14.06
CA LEU A 348 -3.50 10.32 -15.48
C LEU A 348 -4.87 10.05 -16.14
N GLY A 349 -5.80 9.41 -15.42
CA GLY A 349 -7.20 9.27 -15.84
C GLY A 349 -7.91 10.62 -16.00
N GLY A 350 -7.65 11.57 -15.11
CA GLY A 350 -8.13 12.96 -15.24
C GLY A 350 -7.64 13.66 -16.51
N ILE A 351 -6.38 13.39 -16.90
CA ILE A 351 -5.80 13.87 -18.15
C ILE A 351 -6.51 13.26 -19.35
N ALA A 352 -6.72 11.94 -19.38
CA ALA A 352 -7.42 11.27 -20.47
C ALA A 352 -8.82 11.85 -20.69
N ILE A 353 -9.58 12.09 -19.62
CA ILE A 353 -10.90 12.73 -19.71
C ILE A 353 -10.80 14.16 -20.25
N ALA A 354 -9.72 14.89 -19.93
CA ALA A 354 -9.55 16.27 -20.40
C ALA A 354 -9.22 16.38 -21.89
N VAL A 355 -8.50 15.40 -22.46
CA VAL A 355 -8.04 15.41 -23.87
C VAL A 355 -9.20 15.63 -24.83
N GLY A 356 -10.31 14.92 -24.70
CA GLY A 356 -11.47 15.06 -25.55
C GLY A 356 -12.07 16.47 -25.53
N ALA A 357 -12.21 17.06 -24.35
CA ALA A 357 -12.77 18.41 -24.20
C ALA A 357 -11.80 19.52 -24.63
N MET A 358 -10.49 19.28 -24.54
CA MET A 358 -9.47 20.22 -25.00
C MET A 358 -9.46 20.36 -26.53
N VAL A 359 -9.63 19.23 -27.23
CA VAL A 359 -9.65 19.21 -28.70
C VAL A 359 -10.84 19.95 -29.27
N ASP A 360 -12.00 19.85 -28.61
CA ASP A 360 -13.23 20.48 -29.07
C ASP A 360 -13.06 22.00 -29.27
N ALA A 361 -12.45 22.69 -28.30
CA ALA A 361 -12.18 24.11 -28.41
C ALA A 361 -11.30 24.48 -29.61
N ALA A 362 -10.27 23.65 -29.89
CA ALA A 362 -9.40 23.86 -31.04
C ALA A 362 -10.16 23.62 -32.38
N ILE A 363 -10.96 22.57 -32.46
CA ILE A 363 -11.72 22.22 -33.67
C ILE A 363 -12.73 23.32 -34.01
N VAL A 364 -13.52 23.79 -33.04
CA VAL A 364 -14.53 24.84 -33.27
C VAL A 364 -13.88 26.13 -33.75
N MET A 365 -12.73 26.51 -33.18
CA MET A 365 -11.99 27.69 -33.60
C MET A 365 -11.48 27.58 -35.05
N ILE A 366 -10.92 26.41 -35.40
CA ILE A 366 -10.40 26.10 -36.74
C ILE A 366 -11.52 26.05 -37.75
N GLU A 367 -12.64 25.41 -37.42
CA GLU A 367 -13.80 25.29 -38.28
C GLU A 367 -14.39 26.68 -38.63
N ASN A 368 -14.56 27.56 -37.64
CA ASN A 368 -15.01 28.92 -37.89
C ASN A 368 -14.02 29.70 -38.77
N ALA A 369 -12.73 29.54 -38.57
CA ALA A 369 -11.72 30.14 -39.43
C ALA A 369 -11.79 29.61 -40.86
N HIS A 370 -12.00 28.30 -41.04
CA HIS A 370 -12.23 27.70 -42.38
C HIS A 370 -13.44 28.27 -43.05
N LYS A 371 -14.57 28.38 -42.35
CA LYS A 371 -15.81 28.93 -42.86
C LYS A 371 -15.68 30.36 -43.33
N ARG A 372 -15.02 31.21 -42.52
CA ARG A 372 -14.76 32.58 -42.86
C ARG A 372 -13.81 32.76 -44.05
N LEU A 373 -12.81 31.90 -44.16
CA LEU A 373 -11.88 31.88 -45.28
C LEU A 373 -12.59 31.35 -46.57
N GLU A 374 -13.48 30.38 -46.47
CA GLU A 374 -14.32 29.92 -47.57
C GLU A 374 -15.31 31.02 -48.04
N GLU A 375 -15.97 31.70 -47.13
CA GLU A 375 -16.84 32.86 -47.42
C GLU A 375 -16.07 33.95 -48.13
N TRP A 376 -14.84 34.24 -47.76
CA TRP A 376 -13.98 35.24 -48.40
C TRP A 376 -13.65 34.79 -49.85
N ASP A 377 -13.28 33.54 -50.08
CA ASP A 377 -12.97 33.00 -51.42
C ASP A 377 -14.18 33.04 -52.35
N HIS A 378 -15.37 32.80 -51.82
CA HIS A 378 -16.63 32.95 -52.58
C HIS A 378 -16.97 34.41 -52.95
N GLN A 379 -16.58 35.39 -52.10
CA GLN A 379 -16.82 36.81 -52.37
C GLN A 379 -15.78 37.41 -53.33
N HIS A 380 -14.59 36.81 -53.46
CA HIS A 380 -13.48 37.25 -54.29
C HIS A 380 -12.97 36.14 -55.23
N PRO A 381 -13.81 35.68 -56.16
CA PRO A 381 -13.49 34.57 -57.04
C PRO A 381 -12.28 34.86 -57.91
N GLY A 382 -11.21 34.09 -57.78
CA GLY A 382 -9.99 34.22 -58.57
C GLY A 382 -8.91 35.12 -57.98
N GLU A 383 -9.18 35.81 -56.88
CA GLU A 383 -8.15 36.59 -56.14
C GLU A 383 -7.40 35.70 -55.13
N GLN A 384 -6.08 35.86 -55.05
CA GLN A 384 -5.31 35.20 -54.01
C GLN A 384 -5.30 36.08 -52.75
N ILE A 385 -5.75 35.47 -51.62
CA ILE A 385 -5.73 36.17 -50.34
C ILE A 385 -4.32 36.52 -49.93
N ASP A 386 -4.05 37.78 -49.69
CA ASP A 386 -2.76 38.25 -49.16
C ASP A 386 -2.62 37.91 -47.67
N ASN A 387 -1.36 37.97 -47.15
CA ASN A 387 -1.11 37.57 -45.75
C ASN A 387 -1.82 38.50 -44.75
N ALA A 388 -1.93 39.78 -45.01
CA ALA A 388 -2.55 40.72 -44.09
C ALA A 388 -4.06 40.47 -43.97
N THR A 389 -4.75 40.28 -45.11
CA THR A 389 -6.16 39.96 -45.16
C THR A 389 -6.45 38.59 -44.50
N ARG A 390 -5.60 37.58 -44.75
CA ARG A 390 -5.72 36.29 -44.10
C ARG A 390 -5.66 36.41 -42.58
N TRP A 391 -4.65 37.12 -42.02
CA TRP A 391 -4.55 37.36 -40.60
C TRP A 391 -5.78 38.08 -40.06
N LYS A 392 -6.32 39.05 -40.80
CA LYS A 392 -7.53 39.77 -40.40
C LYS A 392 -8.73 38.80 -40.34
N VAL A 393 -8.98 37.99 -41.38
CA VAL A 393 -10.08 37.04 -41.41
C VAL A 393 -9.99 36.02 -40.28
N ILE A 394 -8.77 35.49 -39.99
CA ILE A 394 -8.56 34.56 -38.89
C ILE A 394 -8.75 35.27 -37.53
N THR A 395 -8.32 36.49 -37.39
CA THR A 395 -8.53 37.27 -36.16
C THR A 395 -10.01 37.51 -35.92
N ASP A 396 -10.75 37.96 -36.95
CA ASP A 396 -12.20 38.21 -36.87
C ASP A 396 -12.97 36.90 -36.53
N ALA A 397 -12.61 35.79 -37.16
CA ALA A 397 -13.17 34.46 -36.85
C ALA A 397 -12.88 34.03 -35.40
N SER A 398 -11.66 34.32 -34.90
CA SER A 398 -11.27 33.98 -33.52
C SER A 398 -11.99 34.84 -32.49
N VAL A 399 -12.17 36.12 -32.76
CA VAL A 399 -12.91 37.09 -31.90
C VAL A 399 -14.40 36.70 -31.82
N GLU A 400 -14.96 36.24 -32.91
CA GLU A 400 -16.38 35.82 -32.98
C GLU A 400 -16.70 34.63 -32.05
N VAL A 401 -15.86 33.61 -32.03
CA VAL A 401 -16.13 32.35 -31.28
C VAL A 401 -15.40 32.29 -29.94
N GLY A 402 -14.31 33.01 -29.81
CA GLY A 402 -13.41 32.98 -28.63
C GLY A 402 -14.14 33.18 -27.30
N PRO A 403 -14.99 34.20 -27.13
CA PRO A 403 -15.70 34.41 -25.86
C PRO A 403 -16.63 33.28 -25.51
N ALA A 404 -17.35 32.71 -26.47
CA ALA A 404 -18.28 31.58 -26.23
C ALA A 404 -17.51 30.32 -25.84
N LEU A 405 -16.40 30.03 -26.51
CA LEU A 405 -15.54 28.91 -26.19
C LEU A 405 -14.90 29.05 -24.80
N PHE A 406 -14.41 30.22 -24.46
CA PHE A 406 -13.84 30.48 -23.13
C PHE A 406 -14.86 30.24 -22.02
N ILE A 407 -16.07 30.79 -22.17
CA ILE A 407 -17.16 30.61 -21.20
C ILE A 407 -17.55 29.13 -21.11
N SER A 408 -17.65 28.42 -22.24
CA SER A 408 -17.93 26.98 -22.26
C SER A 408 -16.87 26.17 -21.48
N LEU A 409 -15.60 26.39 -21.79
CA LEU A 409 -14.48 25.72 -21.09
C LEU A 409 -14.42 26.09 -19.60
N LEU A 410 -14.73 27.35 -19.26
CA LEU A 410 -14.81 27.79 -17.87
C LEU A 410 -15.94 27.09 -17.12
N ILE A 411 -17.12 26.96 -17.72
CA ILE A 411 -18.25 26.24 -17.13
C ILE A 411 -17.88 24.76 -16.91
N ILE A 412 -17.26 24.11 -17.90
CA ILE A 412 -16.81 22.72 -17.76
C ILE A 412 -15.75 22.59 -16.64
N THR A 413 -14.83 23.55 -16.54
CA THR A 413 -13.83 23.58 -15.46
C THR A 413 -14.49 23.73 -14.10
N LEU A 414 -15.43 24.67 -13.95
CA LEU A 414 -16.13 24.94 -12.70
C LEU A 414 -17.10 23.80 -12.32
N SER A 415 -17.59 23.03 -13.27
CA SER A 415 -18.48 21.87 -12.98
C SER A 415 -17.84 20.78 -12.12
N PHE A 416 -16.50 20.78 -12.02
CA PHE A 416 -15.72 19.86 -11.18
C PHE A 416 -15.47 20.37 -9.75
N ILE A 417 -15.85 21.63 -9.44
CA ILE A 417 -15.69 22.17 -8.07
C ILE A 417 -16.31 21.27 -6.99
N PRO A 418 -17.50 20.66 -7.18
CA PRO A 418 -18.08 19.80 -6.16
C PRO A 418 -17.21 18.60 -5.76
N ILE A 419 -16.31 18.12 -6.64
CA ILE A 419 -15.40 17.02 -6.33
C ILE A 419 -14.37 17.42 -5.26
N PHE A 420 -14.01 18.70 -5.20
CA PHE A 420 -13.08 19.21 -4.19
C PHE A 420 -13.69 19.30 -2.78
N THR A 421 -15.01 19.19 -2.66
CA THR A 421 -15.70 19.11 -1.36
C THR A 421 -15.84 17.69 -0.81
N LEU A 422 -15.39 16.68 -1.58
CA LEU A 422 -15.38 15.30 -1.10
C LEU A 422 -14.34 15.14 0.01
N GLU A 423 -14.76 14.52 1.08
CA GLU A 423 -13.95 14.23 2.26
C GLU A 423 -13.61 12.72 2.35
N GLY A 424 -12.79 12.36 3.31
CA GLY A 424 -12.47 10.97 3.59
C GLY A 424 -11.75 10.25 2.47
N GLN A 425 -12.19 9.04 2.17
CA GLN A 425 -11.58 8.17 1.15
C GLN A 425 -11.90 8.64 -0.28
N GLU A 426 -13.11 9.10 -0.51
CA GLU A 426 -13.56 9.62 -1.79
C GLU A 426 -12.75 10.85 -2.20
N GLY A 427 -12.50 11.77 -1.28
CA GLY A 427 -11.67 12.95 -1.54
C GLY A 427 -10.23 12.59 -1.90
N ARG A 428 -9.65 11.61 -1.23
CA ARG A 428 -8.28 11.13 -1.53
C ARG A 428 -8.19 10.42 -2.88
N LEU A 429 -9.24 9.70 -3.26
CA LEU A 429 -9.29 8.98 -4.53
C LEU A 429 -9.53 9.93 -5.70
N PHE A 430 -10.55 10.78 -5.63
CA PHE A 430 -10.97 11.63 -6.74
C PHE A 430 -10.27 12.99 -6.80
N GLY A 431 -9.67 13.45 -5.70
CA GLY A 431 -8.92 14.70 -5.67
C GLY A 431 -7.85 14.82 -6.76
N PRO A 432 -6.92 13.86 -6.93
CA PRO A 432 -5.92 13.92 -7.99
C PRO A 432 -6.52 13.99 -9.40
N LEU A 433 -7.61 13.26 -9.67
CA LEU A 433 -8.34 13.31 -10.93
C LEU A 433 -8.94 14.71 -11.18
N ALA A 434 -9.60 15.28 -10.17
CA ALA A 434 -10.22 16.59 -10.27
C ALA A 434 -9.17 17.69 -10.51
N PHE A 435 -8.06 17.68 -9.79
CA PHE A 435 -6.96 18.63 -9.97
C PHE A 435 -6.40 18.57 -11.39
N THR A 436 -6.02 17.39 -11.87
CA THR A 436 -5.38 17.23 -13.19
C THR A 436 -6.31 17.61 -14.32
N LYS A 437 -7.58 17.19 -14.25
CA LYS A 437 -8.58 17.60 -15.23
C LYS A 437 -8.78 19.11 -15.23
N THR A 438 -8.94 19.72 -14.06
CA THR A 438 -9.15 21.17 -13.92
C THR A 438 -7.97 21.96 -14.49
N TYR A 439 -6.73 21.55 -14.21
CA TYR A 439 -5.53 22.21 -14.75
C TYR A 439 -5.41 22.05 -16.27
N SER A 440 -5.69 20.86 -16.78
CA SER A 440 -5.69 20.61 -18.23
C SER A 440 -6.74 21.49 -18.93
N MET A 441 -7.96 21.60 -18.38
CA MET A 441 -9.03 22.40 -18.93
C MET A 441 -8.73 23.90 -18.85
N ALA A 442 -8.19 24.37 -17.74
CA ALA A 442 -7.75 25.78 -17.62
C ALA A 442 -6.62 26.11 -18.62
N GLY A 443 -5.66 25.18 -18.76
CA GLY A 443 -4.62 25.28 -19.79
C GLY A 443 -5.19 25.32 -21.20
N ALA A 444 -6.16 24.45 -21.51
CA ALA A 444 -6.85 24.45 -22.81
C ALA A 444 -7.58 25.76 -23.10
N ALA A 445 -8.27 26.32 -22.10
CA ALA A 445 -8.94 27.60 -22.23
C ALA A 445 -7.97 28.75 -22.55
N ALA A 446 -6.82 28.77 -21.87
CA ALA A 446 -5.77 29.74 -22.14
C ALA A 446 -5.17 29.56 -23.57
N LEU A 447 -4.90 28.30 -23.96
CA LEU A 447 -4.35 28.00 -25.30
C LEU A 447 -5.33 28.35 -26.41
N ALA A 448 -6.63 28.11 -26.19
CA ALA A 448 -7.68 28.41 -27.17
C ALA A 448 -7.69 29.92 -27.54
N ILE A 449 -7.43 30.78 -26.57
CA ILE A 449 -7.43 32.26 -26.81
C ILE A 449 -6.07 32.76 -27.32
N ILE A 450 -4.96 32.19 -26.78
CA ILE A 450 -3.62 32.78 -27.00
C ILE A 450 -2.92 32.07 -28.16
N VAL A 451 -2.83 30.74 -28.14
CA VAL A 451 -1.95 29.96 -29.03
C VAL A 451 -2.64 29.50 -30.28
N ILE A 452 -3.88 29.05 -30.20
CA ILE A 452 -4.61 28.50 -31.37
C ILE A 452 -4.78 29.53 -32.46
N PRO A 453 -5.22 30.80 -32.19
CA PRO A 453 -5.31 31.81 -33.23
C PRO A 453 -3.98 32.12 -33.92
N ILE A 454 -2.88 32.13 -33.18
CA ILE A 454 -1.54 32.33 -33.72
C ILE A 454 -1.14 31.18 -34.64
N LEU A 455 -1.30 29.93 -34.16
CA LEU A 455 -1.00 28.72 -34.98
C LEU A 455 -1.83 28.67 -36.25
N MET A 456 -3.12 29.04 -36.17
CA MET A 456 -4.00 29.17 -37.35
C MET A 456 -3.44 30.18 -38.36
N GLY A 457 -3.03 31.35 -37.91
CA GLY A 457 -2.45 32.39 -38.75
C GLY A 457 -1.18 31.96 -39.50
N PHE A 458 -0.34 31.16 -38.85
CA PHE A 458 0.88 30.62 -39.47
C PHE A 458 0.64 29.40 -40.36
N TRP A 459 -0.27 28.49 -39.99
CA TRP A 459 -0.36 27.16 -40.60
C TRP A 459 -1.56 26.96 -41.51
N ILE A 460 -2.69 27.67 -41.33
CA ILE A 460 -3.82 27.59 -42.25
C ILE A 460 -3.49 28.36 -43.52
N ARG A 461 -2.84 27.67 -44.45
CA ARG A 461 -2.42 28.21 -45.75
C ARG A 461 -2.81 27.27 -46.88
N GLY A 462 -3.05 27.87 -48.07
CA GLY A 462 -3.42 27.14 -49.26
C GLY A 462 -4.93 27.19 -49.50
N LYS A 463 -5.40 26.40 -50.48
CA LYS A 463 -6.82 26.30 -50.82
C LYS A 463 -7.53 25.46 -49.75
N ILE A 464 -8.49 26.07 -49.08
CA ILE A 464 -9.30 25.38 -48.08
C ILE A 464 -10.40 24.60 -48.83
N PRO A 465 -10.54 23.29 -48.63
CA PRO A 465 -11.63 22.54 -49.23
C PRO A 465 -12.96 23.02 -48.68
N ALA A 466 -13.96 23.17 -49.56
CA ALA A 466 -15.32 23.47 -49.12
C ALA A 466 -15.88 22.33 -48.26
N GLU A 467 -16.65 22.67 -47.23
CA GLU A 467 -17.24 21.70 -46.29
C GLU A 467 -17.97 20.56 -47.02
N THR A 468 -18.67 20.90 -48.10
CA THR A 468 -19.41 19.92 -48.95
C THR A 468 -18.52 19.05 -49.84
N SER A 469 -17.22 19.38 -49.98
CA SER A 469 -16.27 18.59 -50.77
C SER A 469 -15.83 17.31 -50.07
N ASN A 470 -15.88 17.28 -48.73
CA ASN A 470 -15.58 16.11 -47.94
C ASN A 470 -16.70 15.06 -48.09
N PRO A 471 -16.40 13.85 -48.63
CA PRO A 471 -17.42 12.81 -48.83
C PRO A 471 -18.07 12.35 -47.52
N LEU A 472 -17.29 12.34 -46.39
CA LEU A 472 -17.79 11.97 -45.07
C LEU A 472 -18.83 12.98 -44.57
N ASN A 473 -18.48 14.27 -44.61
CA ASN A 473 -19.38 15.35 -44.20
C ASN A 473 -20.66 15.35 -45.03
N ARG A 474 -20.54 15.11 -46.35
CA ARG A 474 -21.70 15.04 -47.27
C ARG A 474 -22.66 13.91 -46.87
N VAL A 475 -22.15 12.73 -46.54
CA VAL A 475 -22.97 11.59 -46.10
C VAL A 475 -23.66 11.90 -44.79
N LEU A 476 -22.92 12.44 -43.83
CA LEU A 476 -23.46 12.79 -42.52
C LEU A 476 -24.49 13.90 -42.57
N ILE A 477 -24.25 14.96 -43.33
CA ILE A 477 -25.23 16.05 -43.55
C ILE A 477 -26.48 15.50 -44.22
N LYS A 478 -26.33 14.66 -45.25
CA LYS A 478 -27.46 14.04 -45.95
C LYS A 478 -28.32 13.15 -45.04
N ALA A 479 -27.71 12.49 -44.07
CA ALA A 479 -28.42 11.66 -43.10
C ALA A 479 -29.04 12.52 -41.97
N TYR A 480 -28.34 13.55 -41.48
CA TYR A 480 -28.76 14.37 -40.35
C TYR A 480 -29.87 15.39 -40.75
N HIS A 481 -29.72 16.06 -41.88
CA HIS A 481 -30.63 17.12 -42.33
C HIS A 481 -32.13 16.69 -42.33
N PRO A 482 -32.54 15.55 -42.91
CA PRO A 482 -33.96 15.13 -42.90
C PRO A 482 -34.43 14.79 -41.48
N LEU A 483 -33.53 14.28 -40.60
CA LEU A 483 -33.85 14.01 -39.20
C LEU A 483 -34.10 15.34 -38.45
N LEU A 484 -33.21 16.30 -38.60
CA LEU A 484 -33.36 17.61 -37.99
C LEU A 484 -34.67 18.32 -38.40
N LEU A 485 -34.98 18.31 -39.69
CA LEU A 485 -36.24 18.89 -40.20
C LEU A 485 -37.48 18.20 -39.59
N ARG A 486 -37.41 16.87 -39.39
CA ARG A 486 -38.53 16.12 -38.78
C ARG A 486 -38.68 16.46 -37.30
N VAL A 487 -37.59 16.56 -36.59
CA VAL A 487 -37.55 16.95 -35.17
C VAL A 487 -38.11 18.37 -34.98
N LEU A 488 -37.70 19.32 -35.82
CA LEU A 488 -38.16 20.71 -35.75
C LEU A 488 -39.61 20.88 -36.23
N HIS A 489 -40.08 20.01 -37.16
CA HIS A 489 -41.48 20.03 -37.60
C HIS A 489 -42.44 19.49 -36.52
N TRP A 490 -41.95 18.57 -35.63
CA TRP A 490 -42.78 17.93 -34.60
C TRP A 490 -42.17 18.20 -33.19
N PRO A 491 -42.04 19.50 -32.76
CA PRO A 491 -41.31 19.82 -31.55
C PRO A 491 -41.97 19.27 -30.29
N LYS A 492 -43.33 19.31 -30.21
CA LYS A 492 -44.04 18.78 -29.03
C LYS A 492 -43.92 17.25 -28.90
N THR A 493 -43.94 16.53 -30.00
CA THR A 493 -43.76 15.08 -30.04
C THR A 493 -42.31 14.73 -29.65
N THR A 494 -41.35 15.47 -30.17
CA THR A 494 -39.94 15.30 -29.82
C THR A 494 -39.68 15.52 -28.32
N LEU A 495 -40.23 16.58 -27.74
CA LEU A 495 -40.15 16.83 -26.30
C LEU A 495 -40.84 15.75 -25.46
N LEU A 496 -41.99 15.26 -25.93
CA LEU A 496 -42.69 14.15 -25.27
C LEU A 496 -41.87 12.87 -25.30
N VAL A 497 -41.27 12.52 -26.45
CA VAL A 497 -40.37 11.35 -26.56
C VAL A 497 -39.16 11.51 -25.70
N ALA A 498 -38.52 12.70 -25.67
CA ALA A 498 -37.41 12.99 -24.80
C ALA A 498 -37.77 12.84 -23.30
N ALA A 499 -38.92 13.37 -22.91
CA ALA A 499 -39.40 13.22 -21.51
C ALA A 499 -39.66 11.76 -21.17
N LEU A 500 -40.32 11.00 -22.05
CA LEU A 500 -40.57 9.57 -21.86
C LEU A 500 -39.26 8.78 -21.76
N SER A 501 -38.25 9.12 -22.57
CA SER A 501 -36.94 8.43 -22.53
C SER A 501 -36.26 8.60 -21.20
N ILE A 502 -36.44 9.74 -20.49
CA ILE A 502 -35.91 9.94 -19.13
C ILE A 502 -36.53 8.91 -18.18
N PHE A 503 -37.84 8.64 -18.29
CA PHE A 503 -38.47 7.65 -17.42
C PHE A 503 -37.98 6.21 -17.68
N THR A 504 -37.55 5.90 -18.91
CA THR A 504 -37.00 4.57 -19.19
C THR A 504 -35.66 4.31 -18.47
N VAL A 505 -34.96 5.36 -18.03
CA VAL A 505 -33.69 5.24 -17.24
C VAL A 505 -33.97 4.74 -15.82
N ILE A 506 -35.17 4.96 -15.29
CA ILE A 506 -35.50 4.58 -13.89
C ILE A 506 -35.32 3.07 -13.68
N TRP A 507 -35.76 2.26 -14.66
CA TRP A 507 -35.63 0.81 -14.53
C TRP A 507 -34.18 0.29 -14.56
N PRO A 508 -33.31 0.64 -15.50
CA PRO A 508 -31.90 0.26 -15.44
C PRO A 508 -31.22 0.81 -14.18
N LEU A 509 -31.52 2.06 -13.81
CA LEU A 509 -30.92 2.69 -12.63
C LEU A 509 -31.25 1.92 -11.35
N SER A 510 -32.46 1.37 -11.24
CA SER A 510 -32.86 0.53 -10.08
C SER A 510 -32.18 -0.83 -10.04
N GLN A 511 -31.59 -1.29 -11.16
CA GLN A 511 -30.86 -2.55 -11.26
C GLN A 511 -29.34 -2.38 -11.12
N VAL A 512 -28.82 -1.16 -11.24
CA VAL A 512 -27.40 -0.86 -11.05
C VAL A 512 -27.09 -0.93 -9.57
N GLY A 513 -26.30 -1.90 -9.17
CA GLY A 513 -25.76 -2.01 -7.78
C GLY A 513 -24.75 -0.90 -7.50
N GLY A 514 -24.58 -0.59 -6.21
CA GLY A 514 -23.53 0.31 -5.76
C GLY A 514 -22.36 -0.49 -5.15
N GLU A 515 -21.13 -0.16 -5.52
CA GLU A 515 -19.93 -0.70 -4.87
C GLU A 515 -18.96 0.44 -4.55
N PHE A 516 -18.15 0.26 -3.51
CA PHE A 516 -17.22 1.30 -3.05
C PHE A 516 -16.05 1.50 -4.01
N LEU A 517 -15.41 0.41 -4.44
CA LEU A 517 -14.30 0.40 -5.39
C LEU A 517 -14.46 -0.76 -6.35
N PRO A 518 -14.19 -0.56 -7.64
CA PRO A 518 -14.18 -1.66 -8.60
C PRO A 518 -13.09 -2.67 -8.27
N LYS A 519 -13.19 -3.88 -8.81
CA LYS A 519 -12.14 -4.88 -8.74
C LYS A 519 -10.92 -4.37 -9.50
N ILE A 520 -9.83 -4.16 -8.79
CA ILE A 520 -8.55 -3.74 -9.38
C ILE A 520 -7.68 -4.99 -9.53
N ASN A 521 -7.19 -5.23 -10.74
CA ASN A 521 -6.17 -6.26 -10.96
C ASN A 521 -4.80 -5.67 -10.65
N GLU A 522 -4.22 -6.05 -9.51
CA GLU A 522 -2.89 -5.61 -9.10
C GLU A 522 -1.77 -6.45 -9.74
N GLY A 523 -2.13 -7.55 -10.43
CA GLY A 523 -1.17 -8.48 -11.03
C GLY A 523 -0.53 -9.46 -10.05
N ASP A 524 -0.64 -9.20 -8.76
CA ASP A 524 -0.25 -10.06 -7.67
C ASP A 524 -1.46 -10.40 -6.81
N LEU A 525 -1.40 -11.49 -6.07
CA LEU A 525 -2.44 -11.92 -5.14
C LEU A 525 -1.88 -12.03 -3.73
N LEU A 526 -2.76 -11.84 -2.75
CA LEU A 526 -2.51 -12.09 -1.35
C LEU A 526 -3.47 -13.17 -0.86
N TYR A 527 -2.93 -14.27 -0.35
CA TYR A 527 -3.70 -15.33 0.27
C TYR A 527 -3.66 -15.18 1.79
N MET A 528 -4.81 -15.03 2.41
CA MET A 528 -4.95 -14.70 3.84
C MET A 528 -5.91 -15.61 4.58
N PRO A 529 -5.65 -16.92 4.67
CA PRO A 529 -6.47 -17.79 5.49
C PRO A 529 -6.26 -17.52 6.98
N SER A 530 -7.20 -17.94 7.80
CA SER A 530 -7.06 -17.95 9.26
C SER A 530 -7.22 -19.38 9.75
N THR A 531 -6.34 -19.79 10.66
CA THR A 531 -6.43 -21.05 11.38
C THR A 531 -7.15 -20.88 12.71
N LEU A 532 -7.41 -21.96 13.40
CA LEU A 532 -7.93 -21.90 14.76
C LEU A 532 -6.88 -21.35 15.73
N PRO A 533 -7.30 -20.63 16.78
CA PRO A 533 -6.39 -20.13 17.81
C PRO A 533 -5.62 -21.26 18.52
N GLY A 534 -4.38 -20.94 18.93
CA GLY A 534 -3.56 -21.88 19.68
C GLY A 534 -2.78 -22.90 18.83
N VAL A 535 -2.60 -22.61 17.53
CA VAL A 535 -1.70 -23.38 16.68
C VAL A 535 -0.25 -23.23 17.16
N SER A 536 0.51 -24.34 17.19
CA SER A 536 1.93 -24.28 17.54
C SER A 536 2.77 -23.67 16.42
N PRO A 537 3.93 -23.05 16.70
CA PRO A 537 4.82 -22.54 15.66
C PRO A 537 5.25 -23.61 14.64
N ALA A 538 5.45 -24.84 15.10
CA ALA A 538 5.83 -25.96 14.21
C ALA A 538 4.69 -26.32 13.25
N GLU A 539 3.46 -26.40 13.75
CA GLU A 539 2.29 -26.68 12.92
C GLU A 539 1.98 -25.53 11.96
N ALA A 540 2.11 -24.29 12.44
CA ALA A 540 1.96 -23.09 11.58
C ALA A 540 2.99 -23.08 10.43
N ALA A 541 4.24 -23.46 10.71
CA ALA A 541 5.29 -23.60 9.70
C ALA A 541 4.98 -24.70 8.68
N ALA A 542 4.54 -25.88 9.15
CA ALA A 542 4.18 -27.00 8.29
C ALA A 542 2.98 -26.69 7.40
N LEU A 543 1.97 -26.02 7.95
CA LEU A 543 0.80 -25.56 7.20
C LEU A 543 1.20 -24.54 6.15
N LEU A 544 2.00 -23.53 6.51
CA LEU A 544 2.48 -22.50 5.60
C LEU A 544 3.25 -23.11 4.43
N GLN A 545 4.20 -24.02 4.71
CA GLN A 545 4.97 -24.70 3.66
C GLN A 545 4.06 -25.52 2.74
N THR A 546 3.05 -26.18 3.29
CA THR A 546 2.09 -26.98 2.53
C THR A 546 1.25 -26.11 1.60
N THR A 547 0.68 -25.02 2.11
CA THR A 547 -0.12 -24.09 1.30
C THR A 547 0.72 -23.43 0.21
N ASP A 548 1.91 -22.97 0.53
CA ASP A 548 2.80 -22.31 -0.42
C ASP A 548 3.26 -23.25 -1.53
N LYS A 549 3.53 -24.51 -1.20
CA LYS A 549 3.84 -25.56 -2.18
C LYS A 549 2.68 -25.83 -3.13
N LEU A 550 1.45 -25.90 -2.61
CA LEU A 550 0.24 -26.08 -3.42
C LEU A 550 0.01 -24.88 -4.33
N ILE A 551 0.11 -23.66 -3.82
CA ILE A 551 -0.02 -22.42 -4.60
C ILE A 551 1.04 -22.39 -5.70
N LYS A 552 2.30 -22.70 -5.40
CA LYS A 552 3.40 -22.71 -6.35
C LYS A 552 3.22 -23.74 -7.47
N SER A 553 2.41 -24.77 -7.30
CA SER A 553 2.13 -25.77 -8.31
C SER A 553 1.28 -25.25 -9.48
N VAL A 554 0.58 -24.13 -9.32
CA VAL A 554 -0.22 -23.50 -10.37
C VAL A 554 0.71 -22.85 -11.40
N PRO A 555 0.57 -23.16 -12.71
CA PRO A 555 1.54 -22.76 -13.73
C PRO A 555 1.74 -21.24 -13.89
N GLU A 556 0.72 -20.45 -13.63
CA GLU A 556 0.75 -18.98 -13.72
C GLU A 556 1.48 -18.32 -12.55
N VAL A 557 1.76 -19.05 -11.49
CA VAL A 557 2.47 -18.52 -10.31
C VAL A 557 3.97 -18.45 -10.56
N ALA A 558 4.54 -17.25 -10.44
CA ALA A 558 5.97 -17.01 -10.58
C ALA A 558 6.73 -17.26 -9.28
N SER A 559 6.26 -16.71 -8.16
CA SER A 559 6.84 -16.91 -6.83
C SER A 559 5.76 -16.84 -5.75
N VAL A 560 6.05 -17.50 -4.62
CA VAL A 560 5.18 -17.53 -3.45
C VAL A 560 6.03 -17.21 -2.22
N PHE A 561 5.66 -16.17 -1.50
CA PHE A 561 6.29 -15.79 -0.25
C PHE A 561 5.26 -15.77 0.86
N GLY A 562 5.27 -16.79 1.68
CA GLY A 562 4.35 -16.95 2.78
C GLY A 562 4.91 -16.45 4.11
N LYS A 563 4.04 -15.84 4.90
CA LYS A 563 4.30 -15.43 6.27
C LYS A 563 3.16 -15.90 7.17
N THR A 564 3.47 -16.46 8.32
CA THR A 564 2.52 -16.68 9.40
C THR A 564 2.99 -15.97 10.66
N GLY A 565 2.07 -15.31 11.38
CA GLY A 565 2.41 -14.42 12.47
C GLY A 565 2.94 -13.06 12.02
N LYS A 566 3.60 -12.35 12.92
CA LYS A 566 4.02 -10.96 12.74
C LYS A 566 5.40 -10.80 12.10
N ALA A 567 5.58 -9.75 11.32
CA ALA A 567 6.88 -9.13 11.07
C ALA A 567 7.26 -8.25 12.28
N GLU A 568 8.54 -7.94 12.44
CA GLU A 568 9.00 -7.12 13.57
C GLU A 568 8.80 -5.63 13.32
N THR A 569 7.55 -5.22 13.30
CA THR A 569 7.14 -3.83 13.14
C THR A 569 5.83 -3.56 13.89
N ALA A 570 5.60 -2.31 14.28
CA ALA A 570 4.31 -1.88 14.82
C ALA A 570 3.19 -1.85 13.75
N THR A 571 3.55 -1.87 12.46
CA THR A 571 2.57 -1.88 11.36
C THR A 571 1.96 -3.25 11.09
N ASP A 572 2.44 -4.30 11.74
CA ASP A 572 1.96 -5.68 11.62
C ASP A 572 1.60 -6.26 12.98
N SER A 573 0.30 -6.38 13.23
CA SER A 573 -0.27 -6.98 14.43
C SER A 573 -0.79 -8.40 14.20
N ALA A 574 -0.25 -9.11 13.19
CA ALA A 574 -0.72 -10.45 12.85
C ALA A 574 -0.41 -11.47 13.97
N PRO A 575 -1.41 -12.17 14.51
CA PRO A 575 -1.17 -13.30 15.40
C PRO A 575 -0.64 -14.52 14.62
N LEU A 576 -0.13 -15.52 15.32
CA LEU A 576 0.47 -16.69 14.68
C LEU A 576 -0.51 -17.50 13.81
N GLU A 577 -1.79 -17.41 14.10
CA GLU A 577 -2.89 -18.01 13.34
C GLU A 577 -3.18 -17.35 12.01
N MET A 578 -2.64 -16.15 11.78
CA MET A 578 -2.84 -15.39 10.57
C MET A 578 -1.74 -15.66 9.57
N VAL A 579 -2.13 -16.26 8.46
CA VAL A 579 -1.25 -16.48 7.30
C VAL A 579 -1.43 -15.33 6.32
N GLU A 580 -0.33 -14.85 5.79
CA GLU A 580 -0.26 -13.89 4.68
C GLU A 580 0.74 -14.42 3.66
N THR A 581 0.27 -14.83 2.49
CA THR A 581 1.13 -15.31 1.42
C THR A 581 1.01 -14.38 0.22
N THR A 582 2.10 -13.71 -0.11
CA THR A 582 2.22 -12.89 -1.34
C THR A 582 2.52 -13.80 -2.53
N ILE A 583 1.68 -13.73 -3.54
CA ILE A 583 1.75 -14.55 -4.75
C ILE A 583 2.04 -13.63 -5.92
N GLN A 584 3.22 -13.74 -6.50
CA GLN A 584 3.55 -13.06 -7.74
C GLN A 584 3.13 -13.93 -8.92
N LEU A 585 2.36 -13.35 -9.82
CA LEU A 585 1.95 -14.01 -11.05
C LEU A 585 2.97 -13.74 -12.17
N LYS A 586 3.06 -14.66 -13.10
CA LYS A 586 3.78 -14.45 -14.36
C LYS A 586 3.10 -13.37 -15.19
N PRO A 587 3.80 -12.72 -16.13
CA PRO A 587 3.16 -11.84 -17.11
C PRO A 587 2.03 -12.54 -17.86
N GLU A 588 0.96 -11.80 -18.20
CA GLU A 588 -0.25 -12.37 -18.81
C GLU A 588 0.01 -13.09 -20.15
N ASP A 589 1.03 -12.68 -20.89
CA ASP A 589 1.47 -13.31 -22.14
C ASP A 589 2.07 -14.72 -21.93
N GLN A 590 2.44 -15.07 -20.71
CA GLN A 590 2.96 -16.39 -20.32
C GLN A 590 1.87 -17.28 -19.68
N TRP A 591 0.64 -16.79 -19.57
CA TRP A 591 -0.46 -17.59 -19.03
C TRP A 591 -0.96 -18.60 -20.06
N ARG A 592 -1.55 -19.68 -19.57
CA ARG A 592 -2.23 -20.65 -20.42
C ARG A 592 -3.37 -19.97 -21.24
N PRO A 593 -3.60 -20.35 -22.48
CA PRO A 593 -4.63 -19.75 -23.33
C PRO A 593 -6.00 -19.71 -22.64
N GLY A 594 -6.62 -18.53 -22.60
CA GLY A 594 -7.96 -18.32 -22.05
C GLY A 594 -8.03 -18.25 -20.52
N MET A 595 -6.88 -18.18 -19.83
CA MET A 595 -6.82 -17.91 -18.39
C MET A 595 -7.10 -16.42 -18.12
N THR A 596 -7.78 -16.17 -17.03
CA THR A 596 -8.03 -14.84 -16.46
C THR A 596 -7.71 -14.89 -14.98
N ILE A 597 -7.56 -13.71 -14.34
CA ILE A 597 -7.27 -13.65 -12.91
C ILE A 597 -8.34 -14.40 -12.08
N ASP A 598 -9.62 -14.27 -12.44
CA ASP A 598 -10.70 -14.97 -11.72
C ASP A 598 -10.57 -16.50 -11.86
N LYS A 599 -10.21 -17.01 -13.05
CA LYS A 599 -9.97 -18.45 -13.26
C LYS A 599 -8.73 -18.96 -12.50
N ILE A 600 -7.70 -18.12 -12.41
CA ILE A 600 -6.51 -18.46 -11.60
C ILE A 600 -6.91 -18.56 -10.12
N ILE A 601 -7.68 -17.60 -9.61
CA ILE A 601 -8.21 -17.63 -8.23
C ILE A 601 -9.06 -18.89 -8.01
N ASP A 602 -9.95 -19.23 -8.95
CA ASP A 602 -10.77 -20.45 -8.86
C ASP A 602 -9.93 -21.74 -8.86
N GLU A 603 -8.82 -21.76 -9.61
CA GLU A 603 -7.91 -22.90 -9.63
C GLU A 603 -7.09 -22.97 -8.33
N LEU A 604 -6.60 -21.85 -7.83
CA LEU A 604 -5.93 -21.76 -6.54
C LEU A 604 -6.85 -22.21 -5.40
N ASP A 605 -8.10 -21.75 -5.39
CA ASP A 605 -9.09 -22.14 -4.37
C ASP A 605 -9.41 -23.64 -4.39
N ARG A 606 -9.41 -24.24 -5.56
CA ARG A 606 -9.57 -25.70 -5.70
C ARG A 606 -8.32 -26.48 -5.30
N THR A 607 -7.14 -25.94 -5.57
CA THR A 607 -5.86 -26.57 -5.26
C THR A 607 -5.54 -26.52 -3.78
N VAL A 608 -5.86 -25.42 -3.11
CA VAL A 608 -5.62 -25.21 -1.67
C VAL A 608 -6.90 -25.52 -0.89
N ARG A 609 -7.29 -26.79 -0.82
CA ARG A 609 -8.42 -27.24 -0.01
C ARG A 609 -7.93 -28.05 1.18
N LEU A 610 -7.72 -27.37 2.30
CA LEU A 610 -7.33 -28.01 3.55
C LEU A 610 -8.49 -27.95 4.57
N PRO A 611 -8.79 -29.07 5.27
CA PRO A 611 -9.85 -29.10 6.26
C PRO A 611 -9.60 -28.06 7.37
N GLY A 612 -10.63 -27.28 7.70
CA GLY A 612 -10.56 -26.28 8.76
C GLY A 612 -9.91 -24.96 8.35
N LEU A 613 -9.50 -24.79 7.09
CA LEU A 613 -8.93 -23.56 6.56
C LEU A 613 -9.95 -22.85 5.65
N ALA A 614 -10.25 -21.60 5.96
CA ALA A 614 -11.10 -20.76 5.11
C ALA A 614 -10.21 -19.90 4.22
N ASN A 615 -10.29 -20.12 2.91
CA ASN A 615 -9.48 -19.38 1.94
C ASN A 615 -10.00 -17.96 1.76
N LEU A 616 -9.06 -17.01 1.64
CA LEU A 616 -9.33 -15.64 1.24
C LEU A 616 -8.26 -15.20 0.25
N TRP A 617 -8.67 -14.89 -0.99
CA TRP A 617 -7.82 -14.42 -2.09
C TRP A 617 -8.15 -12.97 -2.38
N VAL A 618 -7.20 -12.08 -2.21
CA VAL A 618 -7.41 -10.63 -2.33
C VAL A 618 -6.22 -9.96 -3.02
N PRO A 619 -6.43 -8.78 -3.63
CA PRO A 619 -5.32 -7.95 -4.08
C PRO A 619 -4.55 -7.37 -2.87
N PRO A 620 -3.21 -7.35 -2.90
CA PRO A 620 -2.39 -6.97 -1.74
C PRO A 620 -2.66 -5.55 -1.21
N ILE A 621 -2.69 -4.55 -2.09
CA ILE A 621 -2.88 -3.14 -1.70
C ILE A 621 -4.32 -2.91 -1.24
N ARG A 622 -5.30 -3.44 -2.00
CA ARG A 622 -6.71 -3.31 -1.67
C ARG A 622 -7.01 -3.87 -0.29
N ASN A 623 -6.49 -5.03 0.03
CA ASN A 623 -6.70 -5.65 1.34
C ASN A 623 -6.12 -4.79 2.48
N ARG A 624 -4.92 -4.24 2.30
CA ARG A 624 -4.31 -3.36 3.31
C ARG A 624 -5.11 -2.06 3.51
N ILE A 625 -5.72 -1.52 2.46
CA ILE A 625 -6.63 -0.37 2.55
C ILE A 625 -7.91 -0.76 3.33
N ASP A 626 -8.51 -1.90 3.04
CA ASP A 626 -9.69 -2.40 3.74
C ASP A 626 -9.39 -2.63 5.23
N MET A 627 -8.28 -3.29 5.55
CA MET A 627 -7.83 -3.49 6.95
C MET A 627 -7.56 -2.17 7.68
N LEU A 628 -7.00 -1.17 7.00
CA LEU A 628 -6.73 0.13 7.59
C LEU A 628 -8.04 0.87 7.94
N SER A 629 -9.00 0.83 7.03
CA SER A 629 -10.28 1.55 7.17
C SER A 629 -11.23 0.86 8.15
N THR A 630 -11.41 -0.44 8.03
CA THR A 630 -12.38 -1.22 8.80
C THR A 630 -11.79 -1.98 9.99
N GLY A 631 -10.50 -2.31 9.93
CA GLY A 631 -9.82 -3.23 10.86
C GLY A 631 -10.12 -4.70 10.59
N ILE A 632 -10.72 -5.03 9.42
CA ILE A 632 -11.13 -6.38 9.03
C ILE A 632 -10.48 -6.75 7.69
N LYS A 633 -10.17 -8.02 7.47
CA LYS A 633 -9.47 -8.51 6.26
C LYS A 633 -10.33 -8.51 4.99
N SER A 634 -11.64 -8.36 5.13
CA SER A 634 -12.60 -8.42 4.03
C SER A 634 -13.33 -7.08 3.84
N PRO A 635 -13.87 -6.82 2.64
CA PRO A 635 -14.63 -5.58 2.35
C PRO A 635 -15.87 -5.39 3.22
N ILE A 636 -16.47 -6.51 3.67
CA ILE A 636 -17.66 -6.52 4.52
C ILE A 636 -17.30 -7.21 5.82
N GLY A 637 -17.55 -6.55 6.93
CA GLY A 637 -17.31 -7.10 8.26
C GLY A 637 -18.41 -6.70 9.25
N ILE A 638 -18.79 -7.67 10.08
CA ILE A 638 -19.74 -7.47 11.18
C ILE A 638 -18.94 -7.51 12.48
N LYS A 639 -18.94 -6.41 13.23
CA LYS A 639 -18.28 -6.33 14.53
C LYS A 639 -19.29 -6.62 15.63
N VAL A 640 -19.01 -7.65 16.41
CA VAL A 640 -19.78 -8.04 17.59
C VAL A 640 -19.01 -7.55 18.81
N SER A 641 -19.68 -6.83 19.70
CA SER A 641 -19.08 -6.30 20.94
C SER A 641 -19.89 -6.72 22.15
N GLY A 642 -19.22 -6.95 23.27
CA GLY A 642 -19.82 -7.34 24.54
C GLY A 642 -18.78 -7.35 25.64
N THR A 643 -19.22 -7.68 26.86
CA THR A 643 -18.34 -7.74 28.05
C THR A 643 -17.79 -9.15 28.33
N VAL A 644 -18.39 -10.17 27.72
CA VAL A 644 -18.04 -11.57 27.94
C VAL A 644 -17.63 -12.20 26.61
N LEU A 645 -16.42 -12.73 26.52
CA LEU A 645 -15.86 -13.27 25.27
C LEU A 645 -16.63 -14.47 24.72
N SER A 646 -17.11 -15.37 25.59
CA SER A 646 -17.92 -16.52 25.17
C SER A 646 -19.24 -16.11 24.51
N ASP A 647 -19.89 -15.04 25.00
CA ASP A 647 -21.14 -14.54 24.43
C ASP A 647 -20.88 -13.89 23.05
N ILE A 648 -19.75 -13.16 22.92
CA ILE A 648 -19.31 -12.58 21.65
C ILE A 648 -19.05 -13.71 20.63
N ASP A 649 -18.31 -14.75 21.01
CA ASP A 649 -17.98 -15.87 20.14
C ASP A 649 -19.22 -16.65 19.71
N ALA A 650 -20.12 -16.99 20.64
CA ALA A 650 -21.38 -17.66 20.33
C ALA A 650 -22.29 -16.85 19.40
N THR A 651 -22.35 -15.53 19.63
CA THR A 651 -23.11 -14.60 18.76
C THR A 651 -22.50 -14.52 17.38
N ALA A 652 -21.17 -14.41 17.26
CA ALA A 652 -20.46 -14.37 16.00
C ALA A 652 -20.64 -15.65 15.18
N GLN A 653 -20.63 -16.81 15.83
CA GLN A 653 -20.91 -18.11 15.19
C GLN A 653 -22.36 -18.20 14.69
N SER A 654 -23.31 -17.67 15.45
CA SER A 654 -24.71 -17.64 15.03
C SER A 654 -24.89 -16.74 13.80
N ILE A 655 -24.23 -15.57 13.77
CA ILE A 655 -24.22 -14.66 12.62
C ILE A 655 -23.56 -15.35 11.42
N GLU A 656 -22.45 -16.05 11.60
CA GLU A 656 -21.77 -16.82 10.55
C GLU A 656 -22.72 -17.83 9.89
N ALA A 657 -23.45 -18.58 10.70
CA ALA A 657 -24.41 -19.58 10.22
C ALA A 657 -25.52 -18.96 9.37
N VAL A 658 -26.07 -17.82 9.80
CA VAL A 658 -27.11 -17.09 9.05
C VAL A 658 -26.52 -16.46 7.78
N ALA A 659 -25.39 -15.79 7.87
CA ALA A 659 -24.78 -15.07 6.75
C ALA A 659 -24.37 -16.01 5.59
N LYS A 660 -24.00 -17.26 5.89
CA LYS A 660 -23.74 -18.30 4.86
C LYS A 660 -24.95 -18.64 4.00
N THR A 661 -26.17 -18.35 4.47
CA THR A 661 -27.41 -18.60 3.72
C THR A 661 -27.83 -17.44 2.81
N VAL A 662 -27.16 -16.29 2.91
CA VAL A 662 -27.50 -15.08 2.15
C VAL A 662 -27.05 -15.24 0.70
N PRO A 663 -27.92 -15.06 -0.29
CA PRO A 663 -27.54 -15.14 -1.70
C PRO A 663 -26.45 -14.11 -2.05
N GLY A 664 -25.42 -14.55 -2.78
CA GLY A 664 -24.28 -13.71 -3.16
C GLY A 664 -23.12 -13.70 -2.17
N VAL A 665 -23.26 -14.33 -1.03
CA VAL A 665 -22.16 -14.53 -0.08
C VAL A 665 -21.36 -15.79 -0.47
N VAL A 666 -20.07 -15.60 -0.73
CA VAL A 666 -19.16 -16.70 -1.15
C VAL A 666 -18.58 -17.41 0.06
N SER A 667 -18.12 -16.66 1.03
CA SER A 667 -17.58 -17.21 2.29
C SER A 667 -17.87 -16.30 3.46
N VAL A 668 -18.02 -16.89 4.65
CA VAL A 668 -18.15 -16.18 5.92
C VAL A 668 -17.28 -16.89 6.94
N LEU A 669 -16.54 -16.12 7.68
CA LEU A 669 -15.71 -16.62 8.79
C LEU A 669 -15.93 -15.74 10.00
N ALA A 670 -16.41 -16.34 11.10
CA ALA A 670 -16.35 -15.72 12.42
C ALA A 670 -14.96 -15.95 13.01
N GLU A 671 -14.26 -14.88 13.36
CA GLU A 671 -13.00 -14.94 14.06
C GLU A 671 -13.21 -15.61 15.43
N ARG A 672 -12.41 -16.63 15.75
CA ARG A 672 -12.51 -17.34 17.02
C ARG A 672 -11.67 -16.60 18.06
N LEU A 673 -12.30 -16.18 19.14
CA LEU A 673 -11.64 -15.48 20.25
C LEU A 673 -11.23 -16.43 21.38
N GLU A 674 -11.95 -17.53 21.53
CA GLU A 674 -11.68 -18.57 22.54
C GLU A 674 -10.94 -19.75 21.90
N GLY A 675 -10.00 -20.32 22.60
CA GLY A 675 -9.20 -21.47 22.13
C GLY A 675 -7.76 -21.45 22.59
N GLY A 676 -7.33 -20.41 23.31
CA GLY A 676 -6.04 -20.38 24.00
C GLY A 676 -5.99 -21.52 25.04
N ARG A 677 -4.92 -22.32 24.97
CA ARG A 677 -4.66 -23.36 25.96
C ARG A 677 -3.70 -22.81 27.00
N TYR A 678 -4.06 -22.92 28.29
CA TYR A 678 -3.26 -22.42 29.41
C TYR A 678 -2.84 -23.60 30.28
N ILE A 679 -1.64 -23.48 30.83
CA ILE A 679 -1.18 -24.31 31.93
C ILE A 679 -1.12 -23.38 33.14
N ASP A 680 -2.06 -23.53 34.06
CA ASP A 680 -2.10 -22.75 35.29
C ASP A 680 -1.27 -23.47 36.36
N ILE A 681 -0.40 -22.72 37.00
CA ILE A 681 0.41 -23.20 38.12
C ILE A 681 -0.12 -22.55 39.39
N ASP A 682 -0.91 -23.31 40.13
CA ASP A 682 -1.43 -22.89 41.43
C ASP A 682 -0.36 -23.13 42.52
N ILE A 683 0.18 -22.04 43.03
CA ILE A 683 1.19 -22.10 44.07
C ILE A 683 0.53 -22.32 45.44
N ASN A 684 0.81 -23.48 46.04
CA ASN A 684 0.44 -23.69 47.44
C ASN A 684 1.38 -22.92 48.36
N ARG A 685 0.92 -21.72 48.75
CA ARG A 685 1.74 -20.79 49.57
C ARG A 685 2.09 -21.30 50.98
N GLU A 686 1.32 -22.27 51.50
CA GLU A 686 1.63 -22.89 52.80
C GLU A 686 2.81 -23.90 52.72
N LYS A 687 3.07 -24.42 51.49
CA LYS A 687 4.16 -25.36 51.24
C LYS A 687 5.34 -24.74 50.49
N ALA A 688 5.19 -23.55 49.94
CA ALA A 688 6.23 -22.82 49.26
C ALA A 688 6.99 -21.93 50.28
#